data_b8ada2d6313954da260401565693fa10
#
_entry.id   b8ada2d6313954da260401565693fa10
#
_cell.length_a   1.000
_cell.length_b   1.000
_cell.length_c   1.000
_cell.angle_alpha   90.00
_cell.angle_beta   90.00
_cell.angle_gamma   90.00
#
_symmetry.space_group_name_H-M   'P 1'
#
loop_
_entity.id
_entity.type
_entity.pdbx_description
1 polymer ?
#
loop_
_entity_poly.entity_id
_entity_poly.type
_entity_poly.pdbx_seq_one_letter_code
_entity_poly.pdbx_strand_id
1 'polypeptide(L)'
;MLFVLVLAAFALAYVLPTESLDTFYWAQPGSVSVVGLDGRTLWSQNAMYPLIATDRAGRCLAVANRPYIYDMQIWRQSIEMMAPADITLAPELVDALRQYGVQLPQTIRVWLNFTLPLPPLVLASVYKTTIVSLHAPYGYPHWAVNLGPRANVTAIGTNCEYVVAATIFGEVYVVRDGRIVGNFLLDPRGAVRRAPGVDVLDPPVTAVAVVNRTVYIGTSTGDIYRFILPTEEEFRSGRFDWQLTRLANCGGAVYGLYVDARGGPVALCFVKRERPYAYVHPYGIWIQDVLLATYGIDTPRLVSAMSQDGRWLFVGAGSDIIAIRDGRVAWRFTLPAKPSAVAASWNGSVVAVGTQAGHFYVLRDGAPVIRTDPISTLLLLRAVGGNATGNFTLAEALRQLRPVTSVAVSFDGQTAAFEMWDSLQVLYTARAPYIVDAPGECLPLEAAVRSGDVAYIYPLGRSGSLYLPYGQVSIYPLYRYLGEFRCRPLQNFSLTIFGDLAEPLVFRYIKEFKVARQPADLVKGPDWASGQVRFSAEPTPRISVQAVVQGDERVARLAEAARGRTAARLVGWVVDGRQVGPFPVVAVDVRGPVEVRAVYEVSAPEVVSEGDVGIKLRNVVVYDLQGNVVDAGMRPRFDVYPVNVVVYYVPAYRASVGGVGATVNGSDAVWAELGSVVEFKAPEVVDLGNGTRLVFVGWAETGERSPVVRAEVRGPIKLTPVYRRQYAVYVMPPAKVEGAVGNVTWADEGSKIRVVIPPVLSEQAGVRTAFKNWVINGVPNATLNAPAVELTVKRPLNITYETKRQYLVVFTSRYGSVPPSMWVDEGGTAAVVPTPMDVWDPPPLRWTFAGWRDVATGVVYSYPAMPVVTGPATYEAVWSLDPLPLAAIGSAAAGAVFLIWFLRRRRLQRLMAEVAE
;
A
#
# COMPACT_ATOMS: atom_id res chain seq x y z
N MET A 1 -35.17 7.80 39.01
CA MET A 1 -34.48 6.89 38.06
C MET A 1 -32.98 7.17 38.18
N LEU A 2 -32.37 6.52 39.16
CA LEU A 2 -30.95 6.68 39.52
C LEU A 2 -30.13 5.80 38.54
N PHE A 3 -29.48 6.43 37.58
CA PHE A 3 -28.37 5.78 36.86
C PHE A 3 -27.22 5.62 37.87
N VAL A 4 -27.13 4.47 38.50
CA VAL A 4 -25.89 4.01 39.08
C VAL A 4 -24.99 3.68 37.89
N LEU A 5 -24.17 4.63 37.48
CA LEU A 5 -23.00 4.37 36.65
C LEU A 5 -22.09 3.48 37.51
N VAL A 6 -22.36 2.17 37.50
CA VAL A 6 -21.33 1.20 37.85
C VAL A 6 -20.25 1.37 36.77
N LEU A 7 -19.20 2.09 37.09
CA LEU A 7 -17.95 2.05 36.38
C LEU A 7 -17.43 0.60 36.50
N ALA A 8 -18.06 -0.30 35.73
CA ALA A 8 -17.38 -1.55 35.42
C ALA A 8 -16.08 -1.08 34.75
N ALA A 9 -14.96 -1.34 35.42
CA ALA A 9 -13.69 -1.31 34.75
C ALA A 9 -13.85 -2.27 33.58
N PHE A 10 -14.12 -1.73 32.38
CA PHE A 10 -14.06 -2.54 31.18
C PHE A 10 -12.77 -3.29 31.25
N ALA A 11 -12.82 -4.56 30.94
CA ALA A 11 -11.64 -5.36 30.77
C ALA A 11 -10.91 -4.85 29.53
N LEU A 12 -10.29 -3.70 29.69
CA LEU A 12 -9.27 -3.23 28.77
C LEU A 12 -8.10 -4.18 28.94
N ALA A 13 -7.46 -4.53 27.86
CA ALA A 13 -6.17 -5.17 27.97
C ALA A 13 -5.21 -4.23 28.70
N TYR A 14 -4.43 -4.78 29.59
CA TYR A 14 -3.40 -4.06 30.32
C TYR A 14 -2.04 -4.60 29.98
N VAL A 15 -1.11 -3.71 29.67
CA VAL A 15 0.29 -4.08 29.47
C VAL A 15 1.12 -3.39 30.57
N LEU A 16 1.94 -4.16 31.28
CA LEU A 16 2.84 -3.67 32.32
C LEU A 16 4.24 -4.21 32.10
N PRO A 17 5.31 -3.44 32.39
CA PRO A 17 6.68 -3.94 32.30
C PRO A 17 6.99 -4.92 33.43
N THR A 18 7.88 -5.88 33.16
CA THR A 18 8.46 -6.77 34.19
C THR A 18 9.80 -6.20 34.67
N GLU A 19 10.36 -6.76 35.76
CA GLU A 19 11.73 -6.45 36.21
C GLU A 19 12.78 -6.82 35.17
N SER A 20 12.55 -7.90 34.43
CA SER A 20 13.30 -8.24 33.22
C SER A 20 12.97 -7.24 32.12
N LEU A 21 13.96 -6.48 31.67
CA LEU A 21 13.82 -5.42 30.66
C LEU A 21 13.34 -5.92 29.29
N ASP A 22 13.24 -7.21 29.11
CA ASP A 22 12.96 -7.93 27.86
C ASP A 22 11.58 -8.62 27.82
N THR A 23 10.73 -8.42 28.82
CA THR A 23 9.39 -9.02 28.90
C THR A 23 8.33 -8.04 29.40
N PHE A 24 7.06 -8.34 29.07
CA PHE A 24 5.88 -7.59 29.51
C PHE A 24 4.78 -8.51 30.01
N TYR A 25 4.07 -8.09 31.04
CA TYR A 25 2.79 -8.67 31.43
C TYR A 25 1.70 -8.14 30.52
N TRP A 26 0.95 -9.03 29.90
CA TRP A 26 -0.19 -8.69 29.04
C TRP A 26 -1.46 -9.36 29.57
N ALA A 27 -2.39 -8.55 30.04
CA ALA A 27 -3.69 -8.99 30.49
C ALA A 27 -4.76 -8.57 29.49
N GLN A 28 -5.52 -9.53 29.02
CA GLN A 28 -6.66 -9.34 28.12
C GLN A 28 -7.86 -10.14 28.63
N PRO A 29 -9.10 -9.85 28.14
CA PRO A 29 -10.25 -10.67 28.48
C PRO A 29 -10.01 -12.13 28.13
N GLY A 30 -9.94 -13.00 29.12
CA GLY A 30 -9.71 -14.44 28.94
C GLY A 30 -8.32 -14.93 29.35
N SER A 31 -7.29 -14.09 29.40
CA SER A 31 -5.94 -14.53 29.76
C SER A 31 -5.05 -13.44 30.35
N VAL A 32 -4.04 -13.87 31.10
CA VAL A 32 -2.87 -13.08 31.46
C VAL A 32 -1.64 -13.80 30.96
N SER A 33 -0.77 -13.10 30.27
CA SER A 33 0.41 -13.67 29.61
C SER A 33 1.67 -12.90 29.94
N VAL A 34 2.82 -13.56 29.85
CA VAL A 34 4.14 -12.91 29.78
C VAL A 34 4.63 -13.02 28.34
N VAL A 35 4.96 -11.89 27.73
CA VAL A 35 5.34 -11.79 26.32
C VAL A 35 6.77 -11.27 26.24
N GLY A 36 7.61 -11.93 25.45
CA GLY A 36 8.99 -11.55 25.19
C GLY A 36 9.14 -10.51 24.11
N LEU A 37 10.39 -10.06 23.90
CA LEU A 37 10.74 -9.05 22.88
C LEU A 37 10.41 -9.47 21.45
N ASP A 38 10.40 -10.77 21.19
CA ASP A 38 10.05 -11.35 19.89
C ASP A 38 8.52 -11.45 19.67
N GLY A 39 7.72 -10.92 20.60
CA GLY A 39 6.26 -10.99 20.59
C GLY A 39 5.70 -12.37 20.93
N ARG A 40 6.55 -13.36 21.27
CA ARG A 40 6.10 -14.70 21.64
C ARG A 40 5.63 -14.73 23.08
N THR A 41 4.54 -15.43 23.31
CA THR A 41 4.04 -15.71 24.64
C THR A 41 4.96 -16.74 25.30
N LEU A 42 5.66 -16.32 26.36
CA LEU A 42 6.52 -17.18 27.15
C LEU A 42 5.70 -18.02 28.13
N TRP A 43 4.62 -17.45 28.62
CA TRP A 43 3.72 -18.06 29.58
C TRP A 43 2.32 -17.43 29.45
N SER A 44 1.27 -18.22 29.71
CA SER A 44 -0.11 -17.74 29.73
C SER A 44 -0.96 -18.53 30.72
N GLN A 45 -1.85 -17.82 31.39
CA GLN A 45 -2.85 -18.37 32.32
C GLN A 45 -4.25 -17.86 31.96
N ASN A 46 -5.24 -18.74 32.00
CA ASN A 46 -6.62 -18.31 31.80
C ASN A 46 -7.08 -17.44 32.99
N ALA A 47 -7.60 -16.26 32.66
CA ALA A 47 -8.14 -15.32 33.61
C ALA A 47 -9.28 -14.53 32.99
N MET A 48 -10.45 -14.60 33.59
CA MET A 48 -11.63 -13.88 33.10
C MET A 48 -11.61 -12.43 33.59
N TYR A 49 -11.63 -11.47 32.69
CA TYR A 49 -11.62 -10.04 33.00
C TYR A 49 -10.59 -9.62 34.06
N PRO A 50 -9.31 -9.94 33.84
CA PRO A 50 -8.25 -9.72 34.83
C PRO A 50 -8.03 -8.23 35.09
N LEU A 51 -7.77 -7.89 36.37
CA LEU A 51 -7.04 -6.69 36.75
C LEU A 51 -5.66 -7.11 37.16
N ILE A 52 -4.66 -6.38 36.74
CA ILE A 52 -3.28 -6.68 37.09
C ILE A 52 -2.61 -5.49 37.78
N ALA A 53 -1.71 -5.76 38.66
CA ALA A 53 -0.81 -4.78 39.29
C ALA A 53 0.58 -5.40 39.51
N THR A 54 1.59 -4.56 39.39
CA THR A 54 2.97 -4.91 39.73
C THR A 54 3.48 -4.00 40.85
N ASP A 55 4.53 -4.41 41.54
CA ASP A 55 5.28 -3.46 42.35
C ASP A 55 6.03 -2.45 41.46
N ARG A 56 6.61 -1.41 42.01
CA ARG A 56 7.36 -0.38 41.27
C ARG A 56 8.46 -0.93 40.36
N ALA A 57 9.06 -2.06 40.73
CA ALA A 57 10.16 -2.68 40.00
C ALA A 57 9.70 -3.79 39.03
N GLY A 58 8.42 -4.12 38.96
CA GLY A 58 7.91 -5.16 38.09
C GLY A 58 8.30 -6.60 38.49
N ARG A 59 8.73 -6.80 39.77
CA ARG A 59 9.23 -8.09 40.26
C ARG A 59 8.16 -9.14 40.47
N CYS A 60 6.93 -8.70 40.69
CA CYS A 60 5.80 -9.59 40.91
C CYS A 60 4.56 -9.09 40.18
N LEU A 61 3.65 -10.00 39.92
CA LEU A 61 2.35 -9.71 39.32
C LEU A 61 1.24 -10.19 40.24
N ALA A 62 0.36 -9.30 40.63
CA ALA A 62 -0.92 -9.63 41.27
C ALA A 62 -2.03 -9.60 40.20
N VAL A 63 -2.82 -10.64 40.14
CA VAL A 63 -3.93 -10.81 39.21
C VAL A 63 -5.23 -10.98 39.97
N ALA A 64 -6.18 -10.09 39.77
CA ALA A 64 -7.56 -10.33 40.22
C ALA A 64 -8.32 -10.97 39.05
N ASN A 65 -8.50 -12.28 39.12
CA ASN A 65 -9.33 -13.03 38.18
C ASN A 65 -10.81 -12.89 38.62
N ARG A 66 -11.66 -12.37 37.73
CA ARG A 66 -13.06 -12.02 38.00
C ARG A 66 -14.01 -12.86 37.13
N PRO A 67 -14.12 -14.19 37.38
CA PRO A 67 -15.03 -15.03 36.58
C PRO A 67 -16.50 -14.64 36.85
N TYR A 68 -17.26 -14.52 35.78
CA TYR A 68 -18.72 -14.46 35.88
C TYR A 68 -19.26 -15.83 36.23
N ILE A 69 -20.08 -15.95 37.28
CA ILE A 69 -20.82 -17.17 37.53
C ILE A 69 -22.11 -17.09 36.73
N TYR A 70 -22.25 -18.05 35.83
CA TYR A 70 -23.38 -18.20 34.94
C TYR A 70 -24.63 -18.60 35.75
N ASP A 71 -25.46 -17.65 36.11
CA ASP A 71 -26.85 -17.97 36.45
C ASP A 71 -27.81 -16.80 36.19
N MET A 72 -27.50 -15.91 35.30
CA MET A 72 -28.38 -14.78 34.98
C MET A 72 -28.38 -14.41 33.50
N GLN A 73 -29.59 -14.03 33.03
CA GLN A 73 -29.77 -13.47 31.69
C GLN A 73 -28.97 -12.18 31.55
N ILE A 74 -27.83 -12.28 30.89
CA ILE A 74 -26.97 -11.13 30.57
C ILE A 74 -27.60 -10.44 29.36
N TRP A 75 -28.27 -9.32 29.61
CA TRP A 75 -28.63 -8.40 28.53
C TRP A 75 -27.36 -7.69 28.07
N ARG A 76 -26.76 -8.19 27.01
CA ARG A 76 -25.69 -7.49 26.32
C ARG A 76 -26.31 -6.33 25.55
N GLN A 77 -26.32 -5.16 26.14
CA GLN A 77 -26.62 -3.93 25.41
C GLN A 77 -25.30 -3.35 24.96
N SER A 78 -25.08 -3.31 23.68
CA SER A 78 -24.03 -2.49 23.08
C SER A 78 -24.70 -1.24 22.51
N ILE A 79 -24.19 -0.08 22.83
CA ILE A 79 -24.52 1.14 22.11
C ILE A 79 -23.52 1.28 20.99
N GLU A 80 -23.97 1.18 19.76
CA GLU A 80 -23.19 1.60 18.62
C GLU A 80 -23.27 3.13 18.56
N MET A 81 -22.19 3.78 18.92
CA MET A 81 -22.06 5.22 18.81
C MET A 81 -21.16 5.54 17.62
N MET A 82 -21.66 6.33 16.72
CA MET A 82 -20.82 6.94 15.67
C MET A 82 -20.37 8.31 16.19
N ALA A 83 -19.09 8.46 16.42
CA ALA A 83 -18.51 9.76 16.75
C ALA A 83 -17.59 10.23 15.63
N PRO A 84 -17.71 11.50 15.19
CA PRO A 84 -16.77 12.04 14.23
C PRO A 84 -15.39 12.22 14.89
N ALA A 85 -14.37 11.71 14.26
CA ALA A 85 -12.99 11.93 14.63
C ALA A 85 -12.25 12.55 13.44
N ASP A 86 -11.60 13.67 13.66
CA ASP A 86 -10.71 14.29 12.67
C ASP A 86 -9.31 13.71 12.86
N ILE A 87 -8.89 12.89 11.90
CA ILE A 87 -7.55 12.29 11.89
C ILE A 87 -6.66 13.12 10.99
N THR A 88 -5.67 13.78 11.56
CA THR A 88 -4.68 14.53 10.81
C THR A 88 -3.53 13.60 10.47
N LEU A 89 -3.38 13.31 9.19
CA LEU A 89 -2.23 12.57 8.67
C LEU A 89 -1.01 13.48 8.65
N ALA A 90 0.16 12.92 8.90
CA ALA A 90 1.39 13.68 8.77
C ALA A 90 1.57 14.16 7.31
N PRO A 91 1.88 15.43 7.08
CA PRO A 91 2.01 15.97 5.72
C PRO A 91 2.95 15.16 4.85
N GLU A 92 4.09 14.74 5.40
CA GLU A 92 5.13 13.98 4.71
C GLU A 92 4.63 12.61 4.25
N LEU A 93 3.69 12.03 4.99
CA LEU A 93 3.11 10.74 4.68
C LEU A 93 2.01 10.86 3.62
N VAL A 94 1.18 11.90 3.68
CA VAL A 94 0.19 12.22 2.63
C VAL A 94 0.92 12.42 1.30
N ASP A 95 2.03 13.12 1.35
CA ASP A 95 2.85 13.40 0.18
C ASP A 95 3.59 12.14 -0.34
N ALA A 96 4.09 11.29 0.57
CA ALA A 96 4.67 9.99 0.20
C ALA A 96 3.64 9.07 -0.48
N LEU A 97 2.41 9.04 0.01
CA LEU A 97 1.34 8.22 -0.58
C LEU A 97 0.87 8.74 -1.93
N ARG A 98 0.92 10.05 -2.15
CA ARG A 98 0.56 10.67 -3.43
C ARG A 98 1.44 10.16 -4.59
N GLN A 99 2.73 9.90 -4.36
CA GLN A 99 3.62 9.31 -5.38
C GLN A 99 3.20 7.90 -5.81
N TYR A 100 2.48 7.16 -4.96
CA TYR A 100 1.93 5.84 -5.26
C TYR A 100 0.49 5.91 -5.81
N GLY A 101 0.04 7.11 -6.23
CA GLY A 101 -1.28 7.35 -6.80
C GLY A 101 -2.41 7.44 -5.75
N VAL A 102 -2.08 7.48 -4.46
CA VAL A 102 -3.06 7.59 -3.38
C VAL A 102 -3.22 9.07 -3.01
N GLN A 103 -4.34 9.69 -3.38
CA GLN A 103 -4.68 11.06 -2.99
C GLN A 103 -5.50 11.05 -1.70
N LEU A 104 -4.93 11.60 -0.64
CA LEU A 104 -5.60 11.76 0.65
C LEU A 104 -5.57 13.23 1.08
N PRO A 105 -6.64 13.75 1.68
CA PRO A 105 -6.60 15.03 2.36
C PRO A 105 -5.73 14.92 3.61
N GLN A 106 -5.10 16.00 4.02
CA GLN A 106 -4.27 16.05 5.22
C GLN A 106 -5.07 15.75 6.50
N THR A 107 -6.34 16.13 6.53
CA THR A 107 -7.26 15.79 7.61
C THR A 107 -8.44 15.02 7.05
N ILE A 108 -8.67 13.84 7.59
CA ILE A 108 -9.78 12.97 7.22
C ILE A 108 -10.78 12.98 8.37
N ARG A 109 -12.00 13.42 8.11
CA ARG A 109 -13.10 13.23 9.03
C ARG A 109 -13.70 11.86 8.86
N VAL A 110 -13.56 11.02 9.86
CA VAL A 110 -14.09 9.66 9.89
C VAL A 110 -15.14 9.53 10.97
N TRP A 111 -16.16 8.77 10.67
CA TRP A 111 -17.12 8.35 11.68
C TRP A 111 -16.63 6.99 12.20
N LEU A 112 -16.12 6.99 13.41
CA LEU A 112 -15.69 5.77 14.07
C LEU A 112 -16.91 5.13 14.73
N ASN A 113 -17.22 3.91 14.34
CA ASN A 113 -18.16 3.08 15.07
C ASN A 113 -17.48 2.57 16.34
N PHE A 114 -17.88 3.13 17.45
CA PHE A 114 -17.54 2.60 18.77
C PHE A 114 -18.70 1.71 19.20
N THR A 115 -18.47 0.43 19.24
CA THR A 115 -19.31 -0.43 20.04
C THR A 115 -18.87 -0.24 21.49
N LEU A 116 -19.55 0.65 22.22
CA LEU A 116 -19.41 0.71 23.67
C LEU A 116 -20.22 -0.45 24.24
N PRO A 117 -19.55 -1.51 24.73
CA PRO A 117 -20.28 -2.47 25.51
C PRO A 117 -20.74 -1.74 26.76
N LEU A 118 -22.03 -1.52 26.90
CA LEU A 118 -22.58 -1.09 28.17
C LEU A 118 -22.22 -2.15 29.21
N PRO A 119 -21.86 -1.74 30.43
CA PRO A 119 -21.72 -2.69 31.50
C PRO A 119 -22.99 -3.52 31.54
N PRO A 120 -22.91 -4.86 31.60
CA PRO A 120 -24.10 -5.68 31.74
C PRO A 120 -24.85 -5.18 32.98
N LEU A 121 -26.13 -4.93 32.82
CA LEU A 121 -27.00 -4.60 33.94
C LEU A 121 -27.10 -5.88 34.79
N VAL A 122 -26.22 -5.99 35.76
CA VAL A 122 -26.18 -7.16 36.62
C VAL A 122 -27.07 -6.88 37.83
N LEU A 123 -28.32 -7.28 37.73
CA LEU A 123 -29.18 -7.40 38.87
C LEU A 123 -28.78 -8.65 39.68
N ALA A 124 -27.99 -8.46 40.75
CA ALA A 124 -27.57 -9.50 41.69
C ALA A 124 -26.66 -10.59 41.07
N SER A 125 -25.40 -10.30 40.81
CA SER A 125 -24.40 -11.31 40.50
C SER A 125 -23.47 -11.58 41.67
N VAL A 126 -23.24 -12.85 41.94
CA VAL A 126 -22.21 -13.29 42.87
C VAL A 126 -20.90 -13.42 42.13
N TYR A 127 -19.98 -12.49 42.36
CA TYR A 127 -18.61 -12.57 41.79
C TYR A 127 -17.72 -13.37 42.75
N LYS A 128 -17.04 -14.38 42.25
CA LYS A 128 -15.96 -15.04 43.01
C LYS A 128 -14.63 -14.50 42.49
N THR A 129 -14.17 -13.37 43.01
CA THR A 129 -12.85 -12.86 42.64
C THR A 129 -11.77 -13.71 43.31
N THR A 130 -10.88 -14.28 42.52
CA THR A 130 -9.68 -14.95 43.02
C THR A 130 -8.48 -14.06 42.76
N ILE A 131 -7.72 -13.79 43.81
CA ILE A 131 -6.42 -13.10 43.71
C ILE A 131 -5.35 -14.17 43.52
N VAL A 132 -4.51 -14.00 42.51
CA VAL A 132 -3.35 -14.85 42.23
C VAL A 132 -2.11 -13.97 42.28
N SER A 133 -1.08 -14.37 43.05
CA SER A 133 0.24 -13.74 43.01
C SER A 133 1.16 -14.61 42.19
N LEU A 134 1.89 -13.98 41.26
CA LEU A 134 2.78 -14.65 40.31
C LEU A 134 4.19 -14.08 40.47
N HIS A 135 5.21 -14.95 40.35
CA HIS A 135 6.60 -14.53 40.25
C HIS A 135 6.98 -14.12 38.82
N ALA A 136 7.60 -12.98 38.67
CA ALA A 136 8.26 -12.59 37.45
C ALA A 136 9.60 -13.34 37.26
N PRO A 137 10.02 -13.65 36.03
CA PRO A 137 9.30 -13.58 34.75
C PRO A 137 8.61 -14.89 34.38
N TYR A 138 8.68 -15.93 35.23
CA TYR A 138 8.33 -17.30 34.86
C TYR A 138 6.84 -17.65 35.01
N GLY A 139 6.03 -16.74 35.59
CA GLY A 139 4.59 -16.91 35.69
C GLY A 139 4.08 -18.04 36.55
N TYR A 140 4.94 -18.62 37.41
CA TYR A 140 4.47 -19.63 38.36
C TYR A 140 3.60 -18.99 39.43
N PRO A 141 2.40 -19.54 39.70
CA PRO A 141 1.57 -19.05 40.77
C PRO A 141 2.28 -19.29 42.12
N HIS A 142 2.49 -18.21 42.84
CA HIS A 142 3.04 -18.30 44.21
C HIS A 142 1.95 -18.79 45.16
N TRP A 143 0.79 -18.15 45.08
CA TRP A 143 -0.40 -18.53 45.80
C TRP A 143 -1.66 -17.96 45.12
N ALA A 144 -2.81 -18.52 45.47
CA ALA A 144 -4.12 -18.03 45.06
C ALA A 144 -5.07 -18.00 46.25
N VAL A 145 -5.90 -16.97 46.32
CA VAL A 145 -6.91 -16.83 47.37
C VAL A 145 -8.25 -16.38 46.79
N ASN A 146 -9.31 -16.99 47.24
CA ASN A 146 -10.68 -16.60 46.89
C ASN A 146 -11.16 -15.58 47.95
N LEU A 147 -11.56 -14.39 47.50
CA LEU A 147 -12.09 -13.32 48.37
C LEU A 147 -13.55 -13.54 48.80
N GLY A 148 -14.17 -14.61 48.30
CA GLY A 148 -15.56 -14.92 48.65
C GLY A 148 -16.55 -14.39 47.60
N PRO A 149 -17.85 -14.74 47.79
CA PRO A 149 -18.92 -14.22 47.00
C PRO A 149 -19.07 -12.71 47.27
N ARG A 150 -19.40 -11.94 46.22
CA ARG A 150 -19.60 -10.48 46.23
C ARG A 150 -18.35 -9.60 46.21
N ALA A 151 -17.14 -10.15 46.22
CA ALA A 151 -15.92 -9.36 46.07
C ALA A 151 -15.73 -8.89 44.62
N ASN A 152 -16.46 -7.88 44.19
CA ASN A 152 -16.22 -7.25 42.86
C ASN A 152 -15.09 -6.26 42.97
N VAL A 153 -13.88 -6.74 42.74
CA VAL A 153 -12.65 -5.95 42.79
C VAL A 153 -12.61 -4.94 41.62
N THR A 154 -12.44 -3.67 41.95
CA THR A 154 -12.32 -2.56 41.00
C THR A 154 -10.92 -2.00 40.92
N ALA A 155 -10.11 -2.20 41.96
CA ALA A 155 -8.74 -1.75 42.00
C ALA A 155 -7.85 -2.73 42.76
N ILE A 156 -6.60 -2.89 42.37
CA ILE A 156 -5.63 -3.79 42.94
C ILE A 156 -4.25 -3.11 42.97
N GLY A 157 -3.46 -3.40 43.98
CA GLY A 157 -2.09 -2.95 44.11
C GLY A 157 -1.23 -3.96 44.89
N THR A 158 0.08 -3.98 44.68
CA THR A 158 1.00 -4.90 45.35
C THR A 158 2.35 -4.28 45.64
N ASN A 159 3.02 -4.80 46.64
CA ASN A 159 4.47 -4.56 46.90
C ASN A 159 5.27 -5.88 46.91
N CYS A 160 4.74 -6.93 46.30
CA CYS A 160 5.22 -8.31 46.26
C CYS A 160 4.97 -9.13 47.53
N GLU A 161 5.01 -8.52 48.67
CA GLU A 161 4.73 -9.19 49.96
C GLU A 161 3.20 -9.23 50.22
N TYR A 162 2.55 -8.13 49.98
CA TYR A 162 1.12 -7.95 50.16
C TYR A 162 0.43 -7.63 48.84
N VAL A 163 -0.76 -8.12 48.68
CA VAL A 163 -1.72 -7.70 47.61
C VAL A 163 -2.89 -7.01 48.27
N VAL A 164 -3.19 -5.81 47.85
CA VAL A 164 -4.33 -5.03 48.32
C VAL A 164 -5.39 -5.00 47.19
N ALA A 165 -6.55 -5.58 47.44
CA ALA A 165 -7.67 -5.59 46.52
C ALA A 165 -8.83 -4.82 47.10
N ALA A 166 -9.40 -3.90 46.35
CA ALA A 166 -10.52 -3.10 46.82
C ALA A 166 -11.70 -3.21 45.88
N THR A 167 -12.90 -3.17 46.42
CA THR A 167 -14.14 -3.49 45.73
C THR A 167 -14.98 -2.26 45.42
N ILE A 168 -15.95 -2.46 44.53
CA ILE A 168 -16.99 -1.48 44.23
C ILE A 168 -17.87 -1.16 45.48
N PHE A 169 -17.84 -2.02 46.48
CA PHE A 169 -18.61 -1.85 47.71
C PHE A 169 -17.82 -1.17 48.86
N GLY A 170 -16.63 -0.65 48.56
CA GLY A 170 -15.79 0.00 49.55
C GLY A 170 -15.06 -0.99 50.47
N GLU A 171 -15.14 -2.28 50.23
CA GLU A 171 -14.38 -3.28 50.99
C GLU A 171 -12.93 -3.30 50.52
N VAL A 172 -12.00 -3.43 51.43
CA VAL A 172 -10.55 -3.56 51.18
C VAL A 172 -10.05 -4.87 51.78
N TYR A 173 -9.50 -5.69 50.91
CA TYR A 173 -8.87 -6.95 51.29
C TYR A 173 -7.35 -6.79 51.22
N VAL A 174 -6.66 -7.18 52.29
CA VAL A 174 -5.20 -7.29 52.32
C VAL A 174 -4.85 -8.77 52.35
N VAL A 175 -4.12 -9.22 51.40
CA VAL A 175 -3.74 -10.63 51.20
C VAL A 175 -2.22 -10.76 51.34
N ARG A 176 -1.78 -11.77 52.04
CA ARG A 176 -0.39 -12.19 52.16
C ARG A 176 -0.29 -13.71 52.19
N ASP A 177 0.65 -14.28 51.44
CA ASP A 177 0.94 -15.73 51.40
C ASP A 177 -0.34 -16.60 51.23
N GLY A 178 -1.25 -16.14 50.35
CA GLY A 178 -2.51 -16.85 50.08
C GLY A 178 -3.55 -16.79 51.21
N ARG A 179 -3.40 -15.90 52.16
CA ARG A 179 -4.36 -15.67 53.25
C ARG A 179 -4.84 -14.24 53.29
N ILE A 180 -6.12 -14.06 53.57
CA ILE A 180 -6.68 -12.74 53.86
C ILE A 180 -6.24 -12.36 55.27
N VAL A 181 -5.37 -11.38 55.39
CA VAL A 181 -4.83 -10.89 56.65
C VAL A 181 -5.51 -9.62 57.14
N GLY A 182 -6.26 -8.96 56.29
CA GLY A 182 -7.07 -7.79 56.61
C GLY A 182 -8.29 -7.71 55.71
N ASN A 183 -9.42 -7.38 56.30
CA ASN A 183 -10.67 -7.07 55.60
C ASN A 183 -11.42 -5.98 56.37
N PHE A 184 -11.64 -4.84 55.76
CA PHE A 184 -12.28 -3.69 56.37
C PHE A 184 -13.05 -2.84 55.37
N LEU A 185 -14.01 -2.08 55.85
CA LEU A 185 -14.75 -1.08 55.06
C LEU A 185 -14.07 0.30 55.18
N LEU A 186 -14.03 1.08 54.08
CA LEU A 186 -13.44 2.44 54.08
C LEU A 186 -14.26 3.43 54.92
N ASP A 187 -15.59 3.35 54.89
CA ASP A 187 -16.45 4.14 55.75
C ASP A 187 -17.46 3.21 56.47
N PRO A 188 -17.17 2.77 57.71
CA PRO A 188 -18.06 1.92 58.44
C PRO A 188 -19.37 2.63 58.89
N ARG A 189 -19.44 3.98 58.78
CA ARG A 189 -20.64 4.76 59.07
C ARG A 189 -21.49 4.97 57.79
N GLY A 190 -20.97 4.66 56.61
CA GLY A 190 -21.72 4.72 55.34
C GLY A 190 -22.97 3.86 55.44
N ALA A 191 -24.11 4.47 55.63
CA ALA A 191 -25.37 3.76 55.71
C ALA A 191 -25.54 2.99 54.38
N VAL A 192 -25.72 1.67 54.49
CA VAL A 192 -26.17 0.82 53.42
C VAL A 192 -27.51 1.35 52.96
N ARG A 193 -27.52 2.17 51.90
CA ARG A 193 -28.78 2.55 51.26
C ARG A 193 -29.23 1.38 50.42
N ARG A 194 -30.02 0.52 51.03
CA ARG A 194 -30.66 -0.61 50.35
C ARG A 194 -31.78 -0.07 49.47
N ALA A 195 -31.55 0.06 48.20
CA ALA A 195 -32.65 -0.06 47.25
C ALA A 195 -33.08 -1.54 47.21
N PRO A 196 -34.36 -1.88 47.08
CA PRO A 196 -34.78 -3.27 47.01
C PRO A 196 -34.06 -3.96 45.81
N GLY A 197 -33.23 -4.93 46.13
CA GLY A 197 -32.50 -5.73 45.14
C GLY A 197 -31.10 -5.25 44.76
N VAL A 198 -30.56 -4.16 45.30
CA VAL A 198 -29.19 -3.66 45.00
C VAL A 198 -28.49 -3.27 46.28
N ASP A 199 -27.49 -4.02 46.68
CA ASP A 199 -26.54 -3.63 47.74
C ASP A 199 -25.46 -2.72 47.15
N VAL A 200 -25.64 -1.42 47.19
CA VAL A 200 -24.60 -0.43 46.84
C VAL A 200 -24.04 0.09 48.14
N LEU A 201 -22.82 -0.34 48.46
CA LEU A 201 -22.01 0.29 49.51
C LEU A 201 -21.33 1.53 48.88
N ASP A 202 -21.51 2.67 49.48
CA ASP A 202 -20.87 3.92 49.09
C ASP A 202 -19.77 4.24 50.12
N PRO A 203 -18.55 4.63 49.73
CA PRO A 203 -18.11 4.93 48.40
C PRO A 203 -17.35 3.80 47.69
N PRO A 204 -17.63 3.52 46.41
CA PRO A 204 -16.86 2.57 45.63
C PRO A 204 -15.38 2.97 45.55
N VAL A 205 -14.47 1.99 45.70
CA VAL A 205 -13.06 2.25 45.44
C VAL A 205 -12.82 2.31 43.95
N THR A 206 -12.07 3.29 43.52
CA THR A 206 -11.74 3.50 42.10
C THR A 206 -10.26 3.34 41.79
N ALA A 207 -9.37 3.52 42.80
CA ALA A 207 -7.94 3.41 42.62
C ALA A 207 -7.24 2.94 43.89
N VAL A 208 -6.18 2.14 43.75
CA VAL A 208 -5.28 1.69 44.81
C VAL A 208 -3.83 1.91 44.35
N ALA A 209 -3.02 2.48 45.18
CA ALA A 209 -1.56 2.61 45.02
C ALA A 209 -0.84 2.07 46.22
N VAL A 210 0.11 1.16 46.00
CA VAL A 210 0.95 0.54 47.04
C VAL A 210 2.42 0.85 46.80
N VAL A 211 3.06 1.44 47.75
CA VAL A 211 4.52 1.72 47.69
C VAL A 211 5.16 1.39 49.04
N ASN A 212 6.14 0.48 49.01
CA ASN A 212 6.71 -0.10 50.19
C ASN A 212 5.61 -0.67 51.11
N ARG A 213 5.44 -0.12 52.30
CA ARG A 213 4.41 -0.49 53.27
C ARG A 213 3.19 0.45 53.29
N THR A 214 3.22 1.53 52.51
CA THR A 214 2.13 2.52 52.50
C THR A 214 1.14 2.21 51.38
N VAL A 215 -0.13 2.18 51.75
CA VAL A 215 -1.25 2.00 50.82
C VAL A 215 -2.07 3.28 50.79
N TYR A 216 -2.36 3.73 49.58
CA TYR A 216 -3.30 4.81 49.31
C TYR A 216 -4.50 4.26 48.55
N ILE A 217 -5.68 4.73 48.89
CA ILE A 217 -6.94 4.31 48.31
C ILE A 217 -7.74 5.54 47.91
N GLY A 218 -8.19 5.60 46.66
CA GLY A 218 -9.08 6.62 46.13
C GLY A 218 -10.49 6.08 45.90
N THR A 219 -11.48 6.93 46.12
CA THR A 219 -12.89 6.57 46.01
C THR A 219 -13.61 7.36 44.94
N SER A 220 -14.80 6.89 44.57
CA SER A 220 -15.68 7.56 43.64
C SER A 220 -16.24 8.91 44.17
N THR A 221 -16.15 9.15 45.48
CA THR A 221 -16.52 10.41 46.13
C THR A 221 -15.39 11.39 46.30
N GLY A 222 -14.17 11.00 45.87
CA GLY A 222 -12.96 11.83 45.94
C GLY A 222 -12.16 11.67 47.24
N ASP A 223 -12.57 10.80 48.12
CA ASP A 223 -11.82 10.58 49.34
C ASP A 223 -10.54 9.80 49.08
N ILE A 224 -9.46 10.23 49.69
CA ILE A 224 -8.16 9.59 49.66
C ILE A 224 -7.82 9.12 51.06
N TYR A 225 -7.68 7.81 51.18
CA TYR A 225 -7.33 7.18 52.45
C TYR A 225 -5.90 6.67 52.41
N ARG A 226 -5.28 6.53 53.59
CA ARG A 226 -3.98 5.93 53.78
C ARG A 226 -4.03 4.93 54.93
N PHE A 227 -3.34 3.80 54.76
CA PHE A 227 -2.95 2.91 55.87
C PHE A 227 -1.57 2.32 55.59
N ILE A 228 -1.02 1.70 56.66
CA ILE A 228 0.36 1.12 56.59
C ILE A 228 0.23 -0.39 56.70
N LEU A 229 0.92 -1.13 55.87
CA LEU A 229 1.03 -2.59 55.92
C LEU A 229 1.94 -3.01 57.08
N PRO A 230 1.64 -4.10 57.80
CA PRO A 230 2.47 -4.56 58.89
C PRO A 230 3.88 -4.98 58.47
N THR A 231 4.86 -4.86 59.36
CA THR A 231 6.14 -5.51 59.20
C THR A 231 5.99 -7.00 59.44
N GLU A 232 7.00 -7.78 59.07
CA GLU A 232 7.05 -9.21 59.33
C GLU A 232 6.93 -9.51 60.84
N GLU A 233 7.57 -8.69 61.70
CA GLU A 233 7.50 -8.82 63.17
C GLU A 233 6.11 -8.48 63.72
N GLU A 234 5.51 -7.35 63.27
CA GLU A 234 4.14 -6.96 63.60
C GLU A 234 3.14 -8.03 63.17
N PHE A 235 3.34 -8.58 61.97
CA PHE A 235 2.48 -9.65 61.43
C PHE A 235 2.56 -10.93 62.28
N ARG A 236 3.79 -11.39 62.60
CA ARG A 236 3.98 -12.60 63.43
C ARG A 236 3.49 -12.44 64.84
N SER A 237 3.58 -11.22 65.41
CA SER A 237 3.12 -10.96 66.78
C SER A 237 1.58 -10.91 66.94
N GLY A 238 0.86 -10.80 65.77
CA GLY A 238 -0.58 -10.59 65.78
C GLY A 238 -1.06 -9.29 66.41
N ARG A 239 -0.12 -8.37 66.73
CA ARG A 239 -0.39 -7.08 67.36
C ARG A 239 -0.39 -5.97 66.34
N PHE A 240 -1.29 -6.02 65.37
CA PHE A 240 -1.38 -5.02 64.32
C PHE A 240 -2.78 -4.42 64.29
N ASP A 241 -2.83 -3.07 64.31
CA ASP A 241 -4.08 -2.32 64.20
C ASP A 241 -4.08 -1.60 62.81
N TRP A 242 -5.16 -1.81 62.06
CA TRP A 242 -5.35 -1.19 60.74
C TRP A 242 -5.77 0.28 60.90
N GLN A 243 -4.80 1.18 61.09
CA GLN A 243 -5.09 2.60 61.20
C GLN A 243 -5.37 3.23 59.86
N LEU A 244 -6.65 3.23 59.48
CA LEU A 244 -7.12 3.89 58.26
C LEU A 244 -7.25 5.39 58.52
N THR A 245 -6.49 6.19 57.79
CA THR A 245 -6.52 7.67 57.87
C THR A 245 -7.10 8.25 56.61
N ARG A 246 -8.14 9.06 56.67
CA ARG A 246 -8.63 9.90 55.58
C ARG A 246 -7.68 11.10 55.45
N LEU A 247 -7.00 11.23 54.31
CA LEU A 247 -6.03 12.32 54.08
C LEU A 247 -6.68 13.56 53.49
N ALA A 248 -7.52 13.41 52.49
CA ALA A 248 -8.10 14.50 51.74
C ALA A 248 -9.35 14.03 50.98
N ASN A 249 -10.13 15.03 50.52
CA ASN A 249 -11.17 14.82 49.50
C ASN A 249 -10.94 15.78 48.36
N CYS A 250 -10.87 15.31 47.12
CA CYS A 250 -10.60 16.11 45.96
C CYS A 250 -11.88 16.64 45.25
N GLY A 251 -13.05 16.38 45.84
CA GLY A 251 -14.33 16.90 45.32
C GLY A 251 -14.91 16.17 44.12
N GLY A 252 -14.31 15.08 43.68
CA GLY A 252 -14.80 14.25 42.58
C GLY A 252 -14.13 12.88 42.52
N ALA A 253 -14.61 11.96 41.69
CA ALA A 253 -14.11 10.60 41.66
C ALA A 253 -12.61 10.55 41.36
N VAL A 254 -11.84 9.82 42.20
CA VAL A 254 -10.44 9.53 41.95
C VAL A 254 -10.34 8.44 40.89
N TYR A 255 -9.73 8.74 39.75
CA TYR A 255 -9.56 7.76 38.67
C TYR A 255 -8.08 7.44 38.37
N GLY A 256 -7.15 8.27 38.87
CA GLY A 256 -5.71 8.01 38.85
C GLY A 256 -5.14 8.28 40.23
N LEU A 257 -4.42 7.32 40.80
CA LEU A 257 -3.78 7.44 42.09
C LEU A 257 -2.36 6.89 42.01
N TYR A 258 -1.39 7.72 42.35
CA TYR A 258 0.02 7.45 42.24
C TYR A 258 0.74 7.83 43.51
N VAL A 259 2.01 7.49 43.59
CA VAL A 259 2.86 7.88 44.74
C VAL A 259 4.10 8.58 44.22
N ASP A 260 4.34 9.80 44.68
CA ASP A 260 5.50 10.61 44.29
C ASP A 260 6.83 10.07 44.84
N ALA A 261 7.92 10.71 44.49
CA ALA A 261 9.27 10.35 44.95
C ALA A 261 9.47 10.52 46.44
N ARG A 262 8.63 11.28 47.12
CA ARG A 262 8.65 11.54 48.57
C ARG A 262 7.72 10.60 49.35
N GLY A 263 7.04 9.70 48.65
CA GLY A 263 6.10 8.76 49.25
C GLY A 263 4.69 9.32 49.47
N GLY A 264 4.37 10.49 48.95
CA GLY A 264 3.05 11.13 49.09
C GLY A 264 2.10 10.75 47.96
N PRO A 265 0.78 10.75 48.17
CA PRO A 265 -0.21 10.43 47.16
C PRO A 265 -0.35 11.57 46.15
N VAL A 266 -0.45 11.16 44.87
CA VAL A 266 -0.78 12.03 43.77
C VAL A 266 -2.07 11.52 43.13
N ALA A 267 -3.15 12.30 43.22
CA ALA A 267 -4.47 11.88 42.77
C ALA A 267 -4.95 12.74 41.62
N LEU A 268 -5.49 12.07 40.59
CA LEU A 268 -6.25 12.69 39.52
C LEU A 268 -7.73 12.46 39.77
N CYS A 269 -8.50 13.55 39.87
CA CYS A 269 -9.89 13.51 40.26
C CYS A 269 -10.76 14.13 39.20
N PHE A 270 -11.97 13.57 39.04
CA PHE A 270 -13.00 14.08 38.14
C PHE A 270 -14.04 14.86 38.98
N VAL A 271 -14.03 16.17 38.85
CA VAL A 271 -14.95 17.05 39.57
C VAL A 271 -16.11 17.46 38.67
N LYS A 272 -17.32 17.19 39.12
CA LYS A 272 -18.59 17.31 38.36
C LYS A 272 -19.14 18.72 38.21
N ARG A 273 -18.43 19.81 38.16
CA ARG A 273 -18.92 21.18 37.85
C ARG A 273 -17.78 22.13 37.55
N GLU A 274 -17.90 22.96 36.54
CA GLU A 274 -16.99 24.06 36.12
C GLU A 274 -15.47 23.84 36.16
N ARG A 275 -15.01 22.83 36.90
CA ARG A 275 -13.61 22.41 37.07
C ARG A 275 -13.49 20.87 37.03
N PRO A 276 -13.42 20.27 35.85
CA PRO A 276 -13.52 18.80 35.71
C PRO A 276 -12.33 18.00 36.27
N TYR A 277 -11.21 18.65 36.61
CA TYR A 277 -9.99 17.96 37.02
C TYR A 277 -9.31 18.64 38.18
N ALA A 278 -9.07 17.89 39.25
CA ALA A 278 -8.25 18.32 40.37
C ALA A 278 -7.05 17.40 40.54
N TYR A 279 -5.89 17.97 40.61
CA TYR A 279 -4.67 17.27 40.99
C TYR A 279 -4.35 17.64 42.43
N VAL A 280 -4.28 16.66 43.34
CA VAL A 280 -3.99 16.87 44.77
C VAL A 280 -2.60 16.36 45.06
N HIS A 281 -1.69 17.24 45.28
CA HIS A 281 -0.38 16.91 45.84
C HIS A 281 -0.44 16.93 47.40
N PRO A 282 0.20 16.01 48.11
CA PRO A 282 0.17 15.92 49.59
C PRO A 282 0.63 17.21 50.32
N TYR A 283 1.28 18.14 49.62
CA TYR A 283 1.74 19.40 50.17
C TYR A 283 0.89 20.60 49.76
N GLY A 284 -0.35 20.39 49.28
CA GLY A 284 -1.30 21.44 48.99
C GLY A 284 -1.10 22.20 47.68
N ILE A 285 -0.23 21.72 46.79
CA ILE A 285 -0.08 22.31 45.46
C ILE A 285 -1.16 21.79 44.53
N TRP A 286 -2.11 22.67 44.23
CA TRP A 286 -3.18 22.38 43.26
C TRP A 286 -2.71 22.74 41.85
N ILE A 287 -2.58 21.74 40.95
CA ILE A 287 -2.30 21.97 39.53
C ILE A 287 -3.61 22.18 38.76
N GLN A 288 -4.64 22.54 39.46
CA GLN A 288 -5.99 22.70 38.95
C GLN A 288 -6.06 23.74 37.82
N ASP A 289 -5.36 24.87 38.00
CA ASP A 289 -5.49 26.00 37.08
C ASP A 289 -4.80 25.79 35.73
N VAL A 290 -3.79 24.96 35.65
CA VAL A 290 -3.06 24.67 34.39
C VAL A 290 -3.83 23.73 33.49
N LEU A 291 -4.51 22.74 34.04
CA LEU A 291 -5.34 21.80 33.28
C LEU A 291 -6.67 22.40 32.85
N LEU A 292 -7.22 23.34 33.63
CA LEU A 292 -8.49 24.03 33.36
C LEU A 292 -8.44 25.08 32.25
N ALA A 293 -7.35 25.81 32.18
CA ALA A 293 -7.20 26.86 31.16
C ALA A 293 -7.09 26.33 29.72
N THR A 294 -6.86 25.03 29.57
CA THR A 294 -6.46 24.46 28.28
C THR A 294 -7.52 23.53 27.67
N TYR A 295 -8.47 22.98 28.45
CA TYR A 295 -9.32 21.87 27.97
C TYR A 295 -10.80 22.04 28.31
N GLY A 296 -11.65 22.02 27.31
CA GLY A 296 -13.13 21.99 27.47
C GLY A 296 -13.62 20.69 28.12
N ILE A 297 -14.82 20.76 28.62
CA ILE A 297 -15.50 19.83 29.57
C ILE A 297 -15.75 18.42 29.06
N ASP A 298 -15.43 18.09 27.81
CA ASP A 298 -15.98 16.92 27.11
C ASP A 298 -15.19 15.58 27.22
N THR A 299 -14.21 15.47 28.11
CA THR A 299 -13.44 14.21 28.23
C THR A 299 -13.77 13.47 29.51
N PRO A 300 -14.58 12.38 29.46
CA PRO A 300 -14.98 11.63 30.63
C PRO A 300 -13.87 10.75 31.25
N ARG A 301 -12.73 10.61 30.62
CA ARG A 301 -11.56 9.90 31.13
C ARG A 301 -10.26 10.58 30.68
N LEU A 302 -9.45 11.01 31.65
CA LEU A 302 -8.05 11.31 31.42
C LEU A 302 -7.22 10.03 31.54
N VAL A 303 -6.37 9.78 30.56
CA VAL A 303 -5.34 8.75 30.69
C VAL A 303 -4.15 9.38 31.40
N SER A 304 -3.51 8.62 32.28
CA SER A 304 -2.39 9.12 33.04
C SER A 304 -1.42 7.99 33.41
N ALA A 305 -0.16 8.35 33.59
CA ALA A 305 0.90 7.48 34.11
C ALA A 305 1.89 8.31 34.91
N MET A 306 2.47 7.71 35.93
CA MET A 306 3.57 8.28 36.67
C MET A 306 4.84 7.47 36.38
N SER A 307 5.98 8.17 36.25
CA SER A 307 7.27 7.50 36.20
C SER A 307 7.50 6.69 37.50
N GLN A 308 8.21 5.59 37.38
CA GLN A 308 8.39 4.68 38.52
C GLN A 308 9.21 5.34 39.68
N ASP A 309 10.07 6.29 39.35
CA ASP A 309 10.79 7.12 40.36
C ASP A 309 9.88 8.15 41.05
N GLY A 310 8.62 8.29 40.59
CA GLY A 310 7.62 9.19 41.17
C GLY A 310 7.85 10.68 40.90
N ARG A 311 8.73 11.07 39.98
CA ARG A 311 9.09 12.47 39.71
C ARG A 311 8.27 13.09 38.58
N TRP A 312 7.79 12.27 37.66
CA TRP A 312 7.05 12.74 36.48
C TRP A 312 5.64 12.16 36.48
N LEU A 313 4.68 13.02 36.25
CA LEU A 313 3.31 12.66 35.94
C LEU A 313 2.97 13.04 34.51
N PHE A 314 2.49 12.10 33.72
CA PHE A 314 2.04 12.30 32.34
C PHE A 314 0.53 12.20 32.30
N VAL A 315 -0.12 13.20 31.74
CA VAL A 315 -1.58 13.29 31.66
C VAL A 315 -2.00 13.55 30.23
N GLY A 316 -2.87 12.70 29.72
CA GLY A 316 -3.53 12.92 28.43
C GLY A 316 -4.79 13.74 28.62
N ALA A 317 -4.86 14.92 28.00
CA ALA A 317 -6.01 15.80 28.11
C ALA A 317 -6.32 16.44 26.74
N GLY A 318 -7.58 16.34 26.27
CA GLY A 318 -7.92 16.67 24.89
C GLY A 318 -7.12 15.81 23.91
N SER A 319 -6.34 16.44 23.04
CA SER A 319 -5.40 15.78 22.14
C SER A 319 -3.94 15.94 22.58
N ASP A 320 -3.70 16.36 23.80
CA ASP A 320 -2.34 16.60 24.28
C ASP A 320 -1.90 15.60 25.33
N ILE A 321 -0.60 15.33 25.36
CA ILE A 321 0.11 14.75 26.50
C ILE A 321 0.85 15.90 27.21
N ILE A 322 0.59 16.02 28.49
CA ILE A 322 1.20 17.04 29.37
C ILE A 322 2.10 16.31 30.34
N ALA A 323 3.37 16.65 30.33
CA ALA A 323 4.33 16.17 31.32
C ALA A 323 4.46 17.18 32.47
N ILE A 324 4.24 16.69 33.67
CA ILE A 324 4.29 17.48 34.90
C ILE A 324 5.45 16.96 35.76
N ARG A 325 6.33 17.84 36.14
CA ARG A 325 7.43 17.55 37.06
C ARG A 325 7.39 18.51 38.23
N ASP A 326 7.47 17.99 39.45
CA ASP A 326 7.44 18.77 40.67
C ASP A 326 6.31 19.81 40.73
N GLY A 327 5.12 19.40 40.21
CA GLY A 327 3.93 20.27 40.21
C GLY A 327 3.89 21.33 39.11
N ARG A 328 4.85 21.33 38.17
CA ARG A 328 4.87 22.27 37.06
C ARG A 328 4.86 21.55 35.72
N VAL A 329 4.20 22.14 34.74
CA VAL A 329 4.25 21.64 33.36
C VAL A 329 5.65 21.83 32.81
N ALA A 330 6.31 20.73 32.46
CA ALA A 330 7.66 20.73 31.90
C ALA A 330 7.61 20.81 30.37
N TRP A 331 6.73 20.05 29.75
CA TRP A 331 6.49 20.05 28.30
C TRP A 331 5.08 19.58 27.96
N ARG A 332 4.69 19.84 26.73
CA ARG A 332 3.42 19.45 26.13
C ARG A 332 3.66 18.93 24.71
N PHE A 333 2.97 17.87 24.33
CA PHE A 333 2.99 17.32 22.98
C PHE A 333 1.58 17.10 22.47
N THR A 334 1.26 17.67 21.31
CA THR A 334 -0.08 17.54 20.69
C THR A 334 -0.12 16.34 19.76
N LEU A 335 -1.09 15.46 19.98
CA LEU A 335 -1.36 14.25 19.21
C LEU A 335 -2.41 14.53 18.13
N PRO A 336 -2.46 13.71 17.07
CA PRO A 336 -3.51 13.82 16.04
C PRO A 336 -4.90 13.38 16.51
N ALA A 337 -4.97 12.67 17.64
CA ALA A 337 -6.23 12.19 18.23
C ALA A 337 -6.12 12.11 19.76
N LYS A 338 -7.26 11.99 20.45
CA LYS A 338 -7.30 11.87 21.91
C LYS A 338 -6.49 10.66 22.41
N PRO A 339 -5.63 10.83 23.43
CA PRO A 339 -4.90 9.71 24.02
C PRO A 339 -5.87 8.71 24.66
N SER A 340 -5.58 7.43 24.51
CA SER A 340 -6.33 6.30 25.09
C SER A 340 -5.52 5.54 26.15
N ALA A 341 -4.19 5.58 26.04
CA ALA A 341 -3.27 4.94 26.97
C ALA A 341 -1.95 5.72 27.04
N VAL A 342 -1.30 5.71 28.20
CA VAL A 342 0.02 6.30 28.42
C VAL A 342 0.80 5.47 29.40
N ALA A 343 2.12 5.32 29.18
CA ALA A 343 3.05 4.67 30.08
C ALA A 343 4.42 5.38 30.04
N ALA A 344 5.21 5.26 31.10
CA ALA A 344 6.49 5.93 31.20
C ALA A 344 7.59 4.99 31.72
N SER A 345 8.84 5.23 31.31
CA SER A 345 10.04 4.60 31.84
C SER A 345 10.28 4.98 33.29
N TRP A 346 11.25 4.29 33.94
CA TRP A 346 11.59 4.53 35.33
C TRP A 346 11.78 6.00 35.69
N ASN A 347 12.55 6.73 34.91
CA ASN A 347 12.90 8.14 35.14
C ASN A 347 12.02 9.11 34.35
N GLY A 348 11.04 8.64 33.62
CA GLY A 348 10.13 9.46 32.79
C GLY A 348 10.76 10.07 31.53
N SER A 349 11.98 9.68 31.15
CA SER A 349 12.62 10.19 29.93
C SER A 349 11.96 9.63 28.65
N VAL A 350 11.34 8.46 28.73
CA VAL A 350 10.62 7.82 27.62
C VAL A 350 9.17 7.61 28.00
N VAL A 351 8.28 8.01 27.12
CA VAL A 351 6.83 7.92 27.30
C VAL A 351 6.21 7.27 26.06
N ALA A 352 5.46 6.20 26.26
CA ALA A 352 4.62 5.61 25.23
C ALA A 352 3.19 6.12 25.33
N VAL A 353 2.60 6.44 24.21
CA VAL A 353 1.24 6.98 24.12
C VAL A 353 0.46 6.28 23.02
N GLY A 354 -0.70 5.74 23.38
CA GLY A 354 -1.71 5.27 22.42
C GLY A 354 -2.84 6.26 22.28
N THR A 355 -3.49 6.30 21.12
CA THR A 355 -4.64 7.17 20.87
C THR A 355 -5.90 6.39 20.55
N GLN A 356 -7.05 7.05 20.68
CA GLN A 356 -8.36 6.49 20.33
C GLN A 356 -8.50 6.16 18.83
N ALA A 357 -7.70 6.81 17.98
CA ALA A 357 -7.67 6.55 16.55
C ALA A 357 -6.58 5.53 16.14
N GLY A 358 -5.97 4.82 17.11
CA GLY A 358 -5.01 3.75 16.84
C GLY A 358 -3.57 4.22 16.59
N HIS A 359 -3.27 5.51 16.77
CA HIS A 359 -1.89 5.97 16.70
C HIS A 359 -1.12 5.54 17.94
N PHE A 360 0.13 5.21 17.76
CA PHE A 360 1.08 4.95 18.83
C PHE A 360 2.30 5.85 18.69
N TYR A 361 2.76 6.43 19.79
CA TYR A 361 3.92 7.31 19.85
C TYR A 361 4.86 6.85 20.95
N VAL A 362 6.15 6.93 20.67
CA VAL A 362 7.20 6.93 21.71
C VAL A 362 7.83 8.32 21.72
N LEU A 363 7.73 9.00 22.85
CA LEU A 363 8.30 10.32 23.08
C LEU A 363 9.54 10.17 23.95
N ARG A 364 10.62 10.85 23.63
CA ARG A 364 11.82 10.97 24.47
C ARG A 364 12.01 12.44 24.80
N ASP A 365 12.00 12.76 26.10
CA ASP A 365 12.09 14.13 26.61
C ASP A 365 11.12 15.10 25.92
N GLY A 366 9.90 14.64 25.63
CA GLY A 366 8.84 15.40 24.98
C GLY A 366 8.90 15.47 23.46
N ALA A 367 9.94 14.93 22.82
CA ALA A 367 10.05 14.86 21.37
C ALA A 367 9.66 13.46 20.84
N PRO A 368 8.88 13.38 19.75
CA PRO A 368 8.52 12.09 19.16
C PRO A 368 9.77 11.46 18.52
N VAL A 369 10.12 10.25 18.95
CA VAL A 369 11.21 9.46 18.34
C VAL A 369 10.68 8.34 17.46
N ILE A 370 9.49 7.84 17.75
CA ILE A 370 8.82 6.80 16.98
C ILE A 370 7.33 7.13 16.98
N ARG A 371 6.69 6.95 15.84
CA ARG A 371 5.23 6.93 15.75
C ARG A 371 4.76 5.81 14.83
N THR A 372 3.59 5.27 15.11
CA THR A 372 2.87 4.42 14.19
C THR A 372 1.48 5.01 13.97
N ASP A 373 1.07 5.06 12.71
CA ASP A 373 -0.23 5.56 12.30
C ASP A 373 -0.93 4.41 11.56
N PRO A 374 -2.04 3.87 12.08
CA PRO A 374 -2.64 2.67 11.52
C PRO A 374 -3.14 2.86 10.10
N ILE A 375 -3.70 4.02 9.73
CA ILE A 375 -4.13 4.31 8.36
C ILE A 375 -2.92 4.37 7.44
N SER A 376 -1.93 5.12 7.84
CA SER A 376 -0.69 5.29 7.10
C SER A 376 0.08 3.99 7.00
N THR A 377 0.08 3.18 8.07
CA THR A 377 0.66 1.83 8.08
C THR A 377 -0.03 0.95 7.03
N LEU A 378 -1.35 0.88 7.03
CA LEU A 378 -2.11 0.09 6.05
C LEU A 378 -1.89 0.56 4.62
N LEU A 379 -1.91 1.88 4.37
CA LEU A 379 -1.71 2.46 3.05
C LEU A 379 -0.27 2.32 2.56
N LEU A 380 0.70 2.49 3.45
CA LEU A 380 2.11 2.30 3.13
C LEU A 380 2.42 0.83 2.85
N LEU A 381 1.93 -0.10 3.67
CA LEU A 381 2.07 -1.54 3.44
C LEU A 381 1.47 -1.96 2.10
N ARG A 382 0.33 -1.38 1.71
CA ARG A 382 -0.27 -1.61 0.39
C ARG A 382 0.58 -1.03 -0.74
N ALA A 383 1.08 0.19 -0.59
CA ALA A 383 1.85 0.88 -1.63
C ALA A 383 3.23 0.22 -1.86
N VAL A 384 3.87 -0.26 -0.79
CA VAL A 384 5.24 -0.81 -0.82
C VAL A 384 5.24 -2.34 -0.89
N GLY A 385 4.22 -3.01 -0.39
CA GLY A 385 4.19 -4.45 -0.18
C GLY A 385 3.67 -5.31 -1.33
N GLY A 386 3.13 -4.75 -2.40
CA GLY A 386 2.76 -5.44 -3.64
C GLY A 386 1.76 -6.61 -3.57
N ASN A 387 1.50 -7.20 -2.41
CA ASN A 387 0.71 -8.43 -2.24
C ASN A 387 -0.36 -8.37 -1.14
N ALA A 388 -0.79 -7.20 -0.72
CA ALA A 388 -2.04 -7.11 0.03
C ALA A 388 -3.17 -7.44 -0.95
N THR A 389 -3.46 -8.73 -1.09
CA THR A 389 -4.54 -9.29 -1.89
C THR A 389 -5.88 -8.86 -1.27
N GLY A 390 -6.33 -7.71 -1.62
CA GLY A 390 -7.63 -7.19 -1.29
C GLY A 390 -7.76 -5.76 -1.78
N ASN A 391 -8.80 -5.49 -2.55
CA ASN A 391 -9.23 -4.13 -2.87
C ASN A 391 -9.73 -3.43 -1.59
N PHE A 392 -8.82 -3.20 -0.62
CA PHE A 392 -9.12 -2.40 0.57
C PHE A 392 -9.32 -0.96 0.11
N THR A 393 -10.54 -0.49 0.21
CA THR A 393 -10.83 0.94 0.07
C THR A 393 -10.39 1.69 1.33
N LEU A 394 -10.10 2.99 1.21
CA LEU A 394 -9.84 3.84 2.38
C LEU A 394 -10.96 3.71 3.44
N ALA A 395 -12.22 3.59 2.99
CA ALA A 395 -13.37 3.41 3.86
C ALA A 395 -13.32 2.10 4.66
N GLU A 396 -12.80 1.02 4.10
CA GLU A 396 -12.60 -0.25 4.81
C GLU A 396 -11.44 -0.16 5.80
N ALA A 397 -10.32 0.47 5.42
CA ALA A 397 -9.22 0.75 6.34
C ALA A 397 -9.68 1.59 7.55
N LEU A 398 -10.49 2.62 7.31
CA LEU A 398 -11.06 3.47 8.36
C LEU A 398 -12.03 2.72 9.28
N ARG A 399 -12.79 1.73 8.77
CA ARG A 399 -13.66 0.87 9.59
C ARG A 399 -12.89 -0.08 10.51
N GLN A 400 -11.63 -0.35 10.21
CA GLN A 400 -10.77 -1.22 11.02
C GLN A 400 -9.97 -0.46 12.08
N LEU A 401 -10.09 0.88 12.14
CA LEU A 401 -9.43 1.64 13.17
C LEU A 401 -9.96 1.26 14.55
N ARG A 402 -9.07 0.84 15.41
CA ARG A 402 -9.35 0.55 16.82
C ARG A 402 -8.43 1.37 17.70
N PRO A 403 -8.89 1.80 18.89
CA PRO A 403 -8.01 2.49 19.81
C PRO A 403 -6.84 1.59 20.23
N VAL A 404 -5.69 2.18 20.49
CA VAL A 404 -4.62 1.51 21.23
C VAL A 404 -5.09 1.45 22.69
N THR A 405 -5.44 0.26 23.15
CA THR A 405 -6.10 0.09 24.45
C THR A 405 -5.16 0.10 25.60
N SER A 406 -3.91 -0.34 25.40
CA SER A 406 -2.88 -0.37 26.43
C SER A 406 -1.50 -0.15 25.84
N VAL A 407 -0.64 0.48 26.61
CA VAL A 407 0.78 0.68 26.29
C VAL A 407 1.63 0.43 27.53
N ALA A 408 2.88 -0.02 27.34
CA ALA A 408 3.87 -0.12 28.39
C ALA A 408 5.26 0.29 27.89
N VAL A 409 6.14 0.64 28.80
CA VAL A 409 7.53 0.97 28.54
C VAL A 409 8.38 0.24 29.57
N SER A 410 9.47 -0.39 29.14
CA SER A 410 10.44 -0.99 30.04
C SER A 410 11.08 0.07 30.96
N PHE A 411 11.62 -0.35 32.11
CA PHE A 411 12.18 0.57 33.09
C PHE A 411 13.31 1.43 32.52
N ASP A 412 14.14 0.87 31.66
CA ASP A 412 15.25 1.57 30.98
C ASP A 412 14.80 2.42 29.77
N GLY A 413 13.54 2.28 29.34
CA GLY A 413 12.98 3.00 28.20
C GLY A 413 13.46 2.51 26.82
N GLN A 414 14.09 1.32 26.75
CA GLN A 414 14.54 0.76 25.47
C GLN A 414 13.44 -0.04 24.74
N THR A 415 12.50 -0.58 25.50
CA THR A 415 11.42 -1.38 24.95
C THR A 415 10.08 -0.73 25.23
N ALA A 416 9.21 -0.70 24.24
CA ALA A 416 7.82 -0.31 24.38
C ALA A 416 6.91 -1.44 23.89
N ALA A 417 5.76 -1.63 24.53
CA ALA A 417 4.73 -2.55 24.08
C ALA A 417 3.39 -1.83 23.95
N PHE A 418 2.62 -2.18 22.95
CA PHE A 418 1.28 -1.62 22.73
C PHE A 418 0.35 -2.65 22.11
N GLU A 419 -0.90 -2.58 22.45
CA GLU A 419 -1.92 -3.43 21.88
C GLU A 419 -2.59 -2.74 20.69
N MET A 420 -2.54 -3.41 19.55
CA MET A 420 -3.17 -2.98 18.31
C MET A 420 -3.80 -4.19 17.60
N TRP A 421 -5.06 -4.07 17.17
CA TRP A 421 -5.80 -5.13 16.46
C TRP A 421 -5.84 -6.47 17.21
N ASP A 422 -6.11 -6.42 18.50
CA ASP A 422 -6.18 -7.58 19.40
C ASP A 422 -4.86 -8.38 19.49
N SER A 423 -3.74 -7.75 19.12
CA SER A 423 -2.40 -8.31 19.22
C SER A 423 -1.48 -7.36 19.99
N LEU A 424 -0.60 -7.94 20.82
CA LEU A 424 0.45 -7.20 21.50
C LEU A 424 1.64 -7.03 20.55
N GLN A 425 2.00 -5.78 20.28
CA GLN A 425 3.21 -5.42 19.55
C GLN A 425 4.29 -5.05 20.57
N VAL A 426 5.43 -5.71 20.49
CA VAL A 426 6.58 -5.40 21.34
C VAL A 426 7.66 -4.78 20.47
N LEU A 427 8.03 -3.56 20.80
CA LEU A 427 9.04 -2.78 20.10
C LEU A 427 10.30 -2.73 20.97
N TYR A 428 11.17 -3.70 20.81
CA TYR A 428 12.54 -3.63 21.32
C TYR A 428 13.44 -3.01 20.27
N THR A 429 14.20 -2.01 20.63
CA THR A 429 14.95 -1.20 19.69
C THR A 429 16.44 -1.26 19.92
N ALA A 430 17.18 -1.46 18.82
CA ALA A 430 18.62 -1.23 18.78
C ALA A 430 18.90 0.18 18.26
N ARG A 431 19.95 0.79 18.78
CA ARG A 431 20.40 2.10 18.35
C ARG A 431 21.09 1.99 16.99
N ALA A 432 20.61 2.75 16.02
CA ALA A 432 21.20 2.89 14.70
C ALA A 432 21.58 4.37 14.47
N PRO A 433 22.84 4.74 14.48
CA PRO A 433 23.26 6.09 14.14
C PRO A 433 22.88 6.39 12.69
N TYR A 434 22.56 7.64 12.38
CA TYR A 434 22.26 8.04 11.02
C TYR A 434 22.81 9.42 10.68
N ILE A 435 23.02 9.63 9.38
CA ILE A 435 23.38 10.91 8.77
C ILE A 435 22.43 11.15 7.60
N VAL A 436 21.93 12.37 7.47
CA VAL A 436 21.11 12.81 6.35
C VAL A 436 21.95 13.70 5.44
N ASP A 437 22.22 13.18 4.24
CA ASP A 437 22.82 13.91 3.13
C ASP A 437 21.68 14.47 2.25
N ALA A 438 21.27 15.67 2.57
CA ALA A 438 20.16 16.35 1.90
C ALA A 438 20.40 17.86 1.86
N PRO A 439 19.84 18.57 0.85
CA PRO A 439 19.76 20.02 0.87
C PRO A 439 19.14 20.55 2.17
N GLY A 440 19.67 21.63 2.73
CA GLY A 440 19.23 22.14 4.04
C GLY A 440 17.74 22.47 4.12
N GLU A 441 17.16 22.90 3.00
CA GLU A 441 15.72 23.19 2.85
C GLU A 441 14.82 21.95 3.01
N CYS A 442 15.40 20.76 2.85
CA CYS A 442 14.67 19.48 2.95
C CYS A 442 14.36 19.08 4.41
N LEU A 443 15.08 19.62 5.38
CA LEU A 443 14.90 19.24 6.79
C LEU A 443 13.72 19.98 7.46
N PRO A 444 13.04 19.34 8.43
CA PRO A 444 13.17 17.96 8.89
C PRO A 444 12.55 16.95 7.92
N LEU A 445 13.06 15.73 7.91
CA LEU A 445 12.59 14.61 7.09
C LEU A 445 11.99 13.51 7.98
N GLU A 446 11.46 12.47 7.35
CA GLU A 446 10.95 11.27 8.04
C GLU A 446 11.34 10.00 7.28
N ALA A 447 11.41 8.89 8.01
CA ALA A 447 11.56 7.56 7.44
C ALA A 447 10.49 6.63 8.03
N ALA A 448 9.90 5.80 7.18
CA ALA A 448 9.05 4.71 7.61
C ALA A 448 9.88 3.42 7.71
N VAL A 449 9.75 2.72 8.82
CA VAL A 449 10.41 1.44 9.06
C VAL A 449 9.35 0.37 9.18
N ARG A 450 9.35 -0.59 8.27
CA ARG A 450 8.49 -1.76 8.33
C ARG A 450 9.19 -2.88 9.09
N SER A 451 8.49 -3.43 10.08
CA SER A 451 8.87 -4.64 10.80
C SER A 451 7.65 -5.55 10.91
N GLY A 452 7.66 -6.69 10.22
CA GLY A 452 6.47 -7.54 10.09
C GLY A 452 5.30 -6.79 9.44
N ASP A 453 4.17 -6.75 10.13
CA ASP A 453 2.92 -6.12 9.67
C ASP A 453 2.72 -4.69 10.23
N VAL A 454 3.71 -4.13 10.89
CA VAL A 454 3.66 -2.78 11.46
C VAL A 454 4.68 -1.88 10.79
N ALA A 455 4.30 -0.62 10.53
CA ALA A 455 5.19 0.43 10.08
C ALA A 455 5.33 1.50 11.18
N TYR A 456 6.57 1.85 11.45
CA TYR A 456 6.96 2.88 12.42
C TYR A 456 7.51 4.10 11.67
N ILE A 457 7.16 5.29 12.11
CA ILE A 457 7.64 6.54 11.51
C ILE A 457 8.66 7.19 12.43
N TYR A 458 9.79 7.55 11.86
CA TYR A 458 10.91 8.17 12.58
C TYR A 458 11.19 9.56 12.00
N PRO A 459 11.20 10.60 12.84
CA PRO A 459 11.66 11.92 12.41
C PRO A 459 13.18 11.90 12.18
N LEU A 460 13.64 12.52 11.10
CA LEU A 460 15.03 12.60 10.72
C LEU A 460 15.52 14.06 10.78
N GLY A 461 16.48 14.34 11.67
CA GLY A 461 17.27 15.56 11.63
C GLY A 461 18.50 15.39 10.72
N ARG A 462 19.50 16.30 10.79
CA ARG A 462 20.76 16.17 10.02
C ARG A 462 21.58 14.93 10.40
N SER A 463 21.57 14.60 11.67
CA SER A 463 22.17 13.39 12.22
C SER A 463 21.51 13.05 13.54
N GLY A 464 21.65 11.81 13.98
CA GLY A 464 21.06 11.34 15.21
C GLY A 464 21.15 9.83 15.36
N SER A 465 20.25 9.27 16.14
CA SER A 465 20.09 7.83 16.29
C SER A 465 18.63 7.44 16.06
N LEU A 466 18.40 6.46 15.22
CA LEU A 466 17.13 5.74 15.14
C LEU A 466 17.15 4.61 16.18
N TYR A 467 15.99 4.26 16.64
CA TYR A 467 15.78 3.10 17.51
C TYR A 467 14.98 2.07 16.70
N LEU A 468 15.71 1.21 15.97
CA LEU A 468 15.12 0.26 15.03
C LEU A 468 14.67 -1.01 15.74
N PRO A 469 13.50 -1.57 15.37
CA PRO A 469 13.05 -2.86 15.88
C PRO A 469 14.05 -3.98 15.57
N TYR A 470 14.18 -4.94 16.50
CA TYR A 470 14.94 -6.16 16.26
C TYR A 470 14.32 -7.02 15.16
N GLY A 471 15.14 -7.78 14.46
CA GLY A 471 14.74 -8.65 13.36
C GLY A 471 14.88 -7.98 11.98
N GLN A 472 14.14 -8.48 11.01
CA GLN A 472 14.15 -7.91 9.66
C GLN A 472 13.36 -6.62 9.60
N VAL A 473 14.01 -5.56 9.15
CA VAL A 473 13.41 -4.25 8.95
C VAL A 473 13.68 -3.74 7.54
N SER A 474 12.67 -3.10 6.97
CA SER A 474 12.80 -2.36 5.71
C SER A 474 12.56 -0.88 6.00
N ILE A 475 13.53 -0.04 5.64
CA ILE A 475 13.48 1.40 5.89
C ILE A 475 13.18 2.12 4.58
N TYR A 476 12.14 2.90 4.57
CA TYR A 476 11.66 3.70 3.46
C TYR A 476 11.77 5.17 3.84
N PRO A 477 12.84 5.87 3.44
CA PRO A 477 12.91 7.32 3.64
C PRO A 477 11.78 8.00 2.85
N LEU A 478 11.07 8.92 3.50
CA LEU A 478 9.86 9.50 2.92
C LEU A 478 10.18 10.76 2.09
N TYR A 479 9.35 11.01 1.10
CA TYR A 479 9.40 12.25 0.32
C TYR A 479 8.93 13.43 1.17
N ARG A 480 9.54 14.59 0.96
CA ARG A 480 9.03 15.85 1.52
C ARG A 480 8.69 16.81 0.41
N TYR A 481 7.46 17.30 0.39
CA TYR A 481 6.96 18.26 -0.60
C TYR A 481 6.99 19.67 0.00
N LEU A 482 7.51 20.63 -0.75
CA LEU A 482 7.76 22.00 -0.32
C LEU A 482 7.31 23.00 -1.42
N GLY A 483 6.05 22.88 -1.84
CA GLY A 483 5.46 23.71 -2.88
C GLY A 483 6.03 23.44 -4.27
N GLU A 484 6.98 24.25 -4.71
CA GLU A 484 7.58 24.14 -6.05
C GLU A 484 8.68 23.09 -6.17
N PHE A 485 9.12 22.51 -5.07
CA PHE A 485 10.08 21.42 -5.07
C PHE A 485 9.74 20.37 -4.02
N ARG A 486 10.29 19.17 -4.20
CA ARG A 486 10.25 18.08 -3.22
C ARG A 486 11.64 17.49 -3.01
N CYS A 487 11.81 16.88 -1.85
CA CYS A 487 13.02 16.12 -1.53
C CYS A 487 12.72 14.63 -1.67
N ARG A 488 13.40 14.01 -2.63
CA ARG A 488 13.22 12.59 -2.96
C ARG A 488 14.36 11.76 -2.37
N PRO A 489 14.07 10.69 -1.63
CA PRO A 489 15.10 9.74 -1.20
C PRO A 489 15.66 8.96 -2.39
N LEU A 490 16.96 8.64 -2.34
CA LEU A 490 17.63 7.90 -3.39
C LEU A 490 17.61 6.38 -3.20
N GLN A 491 17.43 5.92 -1.97
CA GLN A 491 17.54 4.49 -1.64
C GLN A 491 16.68 4.11 -0.46
N ASN A 492 16.24 2.86 -0.45
CA ASN A 492 15.66 2.18 0.69
C ASN A 492 16.72 1.26 1.33
N PHE A 493 16.48 0.86 2.57
CA PHE A 493 17.36 -0.08 3.27
C PHE A 493 16.56 -1.33 3.65
N SER A 494 17.22 -2.49 3.59
CA SER A 494 16.72 -3.74 4.15
C SER A 494 17.81 -4.33 5.04
N LEU A 495 17.53 -4.42 6.32
CA LEU A 495 18.51 -4.76 7.35
C LEU A 495 17.97 -5.85 8.25
N THR A 496 18.86 -6.62 8.84
CA THR A 496 18.52 -7.52 9.95
C THR A 496 19.21 -6.98 11.20
N ILE A 497 18.42 -6.56 12.18
CA ILE A 497 18.88 -5.91 13.40
C ILE A 497 19.00 -6.95 14.51
N PHE A 498 20.20 -7.12 15.05
CA PHE A 498 20.48 -8.00 16.18
C PHE A 498 21.14 -7.26 17.37
N GLY A 499 21.44 -5.98 17.20
CA GLY A 499 22.08 -5.13 18.19
C GLY A 499 22.35 -3.75 17.61
N ASP A 500 23.00 -2.90 18.40
CA ASP A 500 23.35 -1.55 17.99
C ASP A 500 24.23 -1.57 16.73
N LEU A 501 23.91 -0.70 15.77
CA LEU A 501 24.70 -0.55 14.56
C LEU A 501 25.94 0.32 14.85
N ALA A 502 27.10 -0.16 14.42
CA ALA A 502 28.36 0.58 14.56
C ALA A 502 28.50 1.67 13.47
N GLU A 503 28.02 1.38 12.26
CA GLU A 503 28.10 2.30 11.12
C GLU A 503 26.81 3.09 10.95
N PRO A 504 26.91 4.40 10.62
CA PRO A 504 25.73 5.23 10.42
C PRO A 504 25.00 4.89 9.11
N LEU A 505 23.67 4.87 9.17
CA LEU A 505 22.81 4.83 7.98
C LEU A 505 22.85 6.19 7.27
N VAL A 506 23.22 6.21 6.00
CA VAL A 506 23.30 7.45 5.24
C VAL A 506 22.06 7.61 4.37
N PHE A 507 21.15 8.48 4.79
CA PHE A 507 19.94 8.83 4.04
C PHE A 507 20.26 9.92 3.01
N ARG A 508 20.31 9.56 1.75
CA ARG A 508 20.60 10.51 0.66
C ARG A 508 19.33 10.97 0.00
N TYR A 509 19.21 12.29 -0.18
CA TYR A 509 18.08 12.94 -0.82
C TYR A 509 18.53 13.87 -1.92
N ILE A 510 17.74 13.93 -2.97
CA ILE A 510 17.88 14.93 -4.02
C ILE A 510 16.68 15.87 -4.03
N LYS A 511 16.91 17.11 -4.44
CA LYS A 511 15.89 18.10 -4.67
C LYS A 511 15.32 17.91 -6.06
N GLU A 512 14.03 17.69 -6.19
CA GLU A 512 13.28 17.63 -7.43
C GLU A 512 12.31 18.80 -7.52
N PHE A 513 12.20 19.40 -8.68
CA PHE A 513 11.31 20.51 -8.94
C PHE A 513 10.01 20.06 -9.59
N LYS A 514 8.96 20.82 -9.36
CA LYS A 514 7.66 20.59 -9.94
C LYS A 514 7.71 20.80 -11.44
N VAL A 515 7.14 19.89 -12.19
CA VAL A 515 6.99 20.00 -13.64
C VAL A 515 5.50 20.16 -13.97
N ALA A 516 5.15 21.30 -14.55
CA ALA A 516 3.83 21.51 -15.10
C ALA A 516 3.80 20.91 -16.51
N ARG A 517 2.96 19.89 -16.71
CA ARG A 517 2.79 19.19 -18.00
C ARG A 517 1.51 19.66 -18.66
N GLN A 518 1.58 20.06 -19.92
CA GLN A 518 0.40 20.47 -20.69
C GLN A 518 0.41 19.84 -22.08
N PRO A 519 -0.71 19.31 -22.56
CA PRO A 519 -1.88 18.89 -21.77
C PRO A 519 -1.51 17.72 -20.83
N ALA A 520 -1.92 17.77 -19.58
CA ALA A 520 -1.52 16.78 -18.55
C ALA A 520 -1.91 15.35 -18.92
N ASP A 521 -3.05 15.17 -19.60
CA ASP A 521 -3.58 13.86 -20.03
C ASP A 521 -2.78 13.25 -21.20
N LEU A 522 -2.11 14.06 -22.00
CA LEU A 522 -1.39 13.62 -23.19
C LEU A 522 0.12 13.56 -22.99
N VAL A 523 0.66 14.33 -22.05
CA VAL A 523 2.09 14.39 -21.75
C VAL A 523 2.43 13.44 -20.62
N LYS A 524 3.20 12.40 -20.92
CA LYS A 524 3.73 11.45 -19.95
C LYS A 524 5.13 11.86 -19.51
N GLY A 525 5.36 11.78 -18.22
CA GLY A 525 6.63 12.12 -17.58
C GLY A 525 6.42 12.31 -16.09
N PRO A 526 7.44 12.51 -15.32
CA PRO A 526 7.32 12.76 -13.89
C PRO A 526 6.77 14.17 -13.63
N ASP A 527 5.91 14.30 -12.61
CA ASP A 527 5.45 15.60 -12.12
C ASP A 527 6.53 16.34 -11.32
N TRP A 528 7.60 15.61 -10.98
CA TRP A 528 8.73 16.10 -10.20
C TRP A 528 10.03 15.53 -10.78
N ALA A 529 11.02 16.40 -10.97
CA ALA A 529 12.28 15.99 -11.59
C ALA A 529 13.45 16.86 -11.14
N SER A 530 14.67 16.35 -11.36
CA SER A 530 15.94 17.09 -11.29
C SER A 530 16.92 16.57 -12.35
N GLY A 531 17.73 17.45 -12.91
CA GLY A 531 18.67 17.10 -13.97
C GLY A 531 17.97 16.73 -15.28
N GLN A 532 18.60 15.88 -16.09
CA GLN A 532 18.06 15.48 -17.38
C GLN A 532 16.94 14.46 -17.24
N VAL A 533 15.74 14.82 -17.70
CA VAL A 533 14.54 13.98 -17.68
C VAL A 533 13.88 13.95 -19.05
N ARG A 534 13.26 12.83 -19.39
CA ARG A 534 12.56 12.65 -20.66
C ARG A 534 11.06 12.73 -20.44
N PHE A 535 10.39 13.51 -21.29
CA PHE A 535 8.93 13.57 -21.38
C PHE A 535 8.50 13.00 -22.72
N SER A 536 7.40 12.25 -22.73
CA SER A 536 6.81 11.74 -23.96
C SER A 536 5.38 12.22 -24.09
N ALA A 537 4.95 12.46 -25.31
CA ALA A 537 3.58 12.85 -25.59
C ALA A 537 2.90 11.81 -26.48
N GLU A 538 1.60 11.68 -26.34
CA GLU A 538 0.80 10.83 -27.22
C GLU A 538 0.87 11.40 -28.64
N PRO A 539 1.40 10.63 -29.62
CA PRO A 539 1.63 11.16 -30.97
C PRO A 539 0.35 11.60 -31.69
N THR A 540 -0.75 10.91 -31.41
CA THR A 540 -2.07 11.11 -32.06
C THR A 540 -3.19 11.05 -31.02
N PRO A 541 -3.50 12.17 -30.33
CA PRO A 541 -4.54 12.20 -29.30
C PRO A 541 -5.92 12.11 -29.95
N ARG A 542 -6.88 11.59 -29.21
CA ARG A 542 -8.28 11.57 -29.61
C ARG A 542 -8.88 12.96 -29.47
N ILE A 543 -9.49 13.47 -30.54
CA ILE A 543 -10.16 14.77 -30.59
C ILE A 543 -11.65 14.61 -30.93
N SER A 544 -12.47 15.55 -30.44
CA SER A 544 -13.87 15.65 -30.89
C SER A 544 -13.92 16.45 -32.17
N VAL A 545 -14.45 15.88 -33.23
CA VAL A 545 -14.49 16.52 -34.56
C VAL A 545 -15.93 16.68 -35.05
N GLN A 546 -16.25 17.85 -35.54
CA GLN A 546 -17.46 18.14 -36.30
C GLN A 546 -17.08 18.60 -37.72
N ALA A 547 -17.62 18.01 -38.74
CA ALA A 547 -17.41 18.44 -40.11
C ALA A 547 -18.68 19.16 -40.64
N VAL A 548 -18.48 20.34 -41.23
CA VAL A 548 -19.54 21.20 -41.72
C VAL A 548 -19.36 21.43 -43.22
N VAL A 549 -20.42 21.19 -43.98
CA VAL A 549 -20.45 21.43 -45.44
C VAL A 549 -21.86 21.86 -45.83
N GLN A 550 -21.99 22.73 -46.86
CA GLN A 550 -23.28 23.06 -47.47
C GLN A 550 -23.47 22.21 -48.72
N GLY A 551 -24.58 21.46 -48.83
CA GLY A 551 -24.87 20.61 -49.95
C GLY A 551 -25.98 19.59 -49.65
N ASP A 552 -26.16 18.64 -50.56
CA ASP A 552 -27.14 17.56 -50.47
C ASP A 552 -26.72 16.48 -49.47
N GLU A 553 -27.57 15.46 -49.30
CA GLU A 553 -27.36 14.35 -48.40
C GLU A 553 -26.05 13.54 -48.68
N ARG A 554 -25.63 13.47 -49.94
CA ARG A 554 -24.38 12.83 -50.33
C ARG A 554 -23.17 13.57 -49.81
N VAL A 555 -23.19 14.89 -49.94
CA VAL A 555 -22.14 15.79 -49.45
C VAL A 555 -22.09 15.76 -47.91
N ALA A 556 -23.25 15.66 -47.25
CA ALA A 556 -23.32 15.51 -45.80
C ALA A 556 -22.68 14.19 -45.31
N ARG A 557 -22.91 13.08 -46.03
CA ARG A 557 -22.22 11.80 -45.71
C ARG A 557 -20.70 11.88 -45.85
N LEU A 558 -20.22 12.62 -46.86
CA LEU A 558 -18.77 12.84 -47.02
C LEU A 558 -18.17 13.67 -45.89
N ALA A 559 -18.93 14.64 -45.36
CA ALA A 559 -18.51 15.40 -44.20
C ALA A 559 -18.34 14.49 -42.95
N GLU A 560 -19.24 13.54 -42.75
CA GLU A 560 -19.14 12.54 -41.68
C GLU A 560 -17.92 11.63 -41.89
N ALA A 561 -17.65 11.20 -43.12
CA ALA A 561 -16.43 10.44 -43.43
C ALA A 561 -15.15 11.29 -43.23
N ALA A 562 -15.18 12.58 -43.50
CA ALA A 562 -14.10 13.53 -43.26
C ALA A 562 -13.82 13.64 -41.74
N ARG A 563 -14.89 13.71 -40.95
CA ARG A 563 -14.83 13.71 -39.49
C ARG A 563 -14.01 12.53 -38.99
N GLY A 564 -14.28 11.32 -39.43
CA GLY A 564 -13.57 10.11 -39.01
C GLY A 564 -12.09 10.04 -39.43
N ARG A 565 -11.68 10.87 -40.38
CA ARG A 565 -10.30 10.94 -40.88
C ARG A 565 -9.51 12.14 -40.36
N THR A 566 -10.18 13.04 -39.64
CA THR A 566 -9.53 14.21 -39.05
C THR A 566 -8.85 13.79 -37.76
N ALA A 567 -7.56 14.06 -37.63
CA ALA A 567 -6.77 13.67 -36.52
C ALA A 567 -5.82 14.80 -36.09
N ALA A 568 -5.44 14.78 -34.79
CA ALA A 568 -4.39 15.61 -34.30
C ALA A 568 -3.08 14.83 -34.22
N ARG A 569 -1.97 15.52 -34.41
CA ARG A 569 -0.63 14.95 -34.26
C ARG A 569 0.28 15.89 -33.50
N LEU A 570 1.21 15.31 -32.77
CA LEU A 570 2.28 16.07 -32.11
C LEU A 570 3.22 16.71 -33.15
N VAL A 571 3.42 18.02 -33.04
CA VAL A 571 4.31 18.78 -33.93
C VAL A 571 5.48 19.44 -33.24
N GLY A 572 5.52 19.42 -31.89
CA GLY A 572 6.65 19.98 -31.13
C GLY A 572 6.36 20.13 -29.66
N TRP A 573 7.29 20.71 -28.97
CA TRP A 573 7.25 21.01 -27.56
C TRP A 573 7.58 22.48 -27.30
N VAL A 574 7.04 23.01 -26.24
CA VAL A 574 7.43 24.26 -25.63
C VAL A 574 7.89 24.00 -24.19
N VAL A 575 9.16 24.29 -23.91
CA VAL A 575 9.74 24.10 -22.59
C VAL A 575 10.16 25.47 -22.07
N ASP A 576 9.55 25.97 -21.01
CA ASP A 576 9.74 27.32 -20.45
C ASP A 576 9.72 28.42 -21.54
N GLY A 577 8.74 28.35 -22.43
CA GLY A 577 8.55 29.27 -23.54
C GLY A 577 9.45 29.05 -24.76
N ARG A 578 10.39 28.11 -24.72
CA ARG A 578 11.29 27.78 -25.86
C ARG A 578 10.73 26.63 -26.68
N GLN A 579 10.67 26.79 -27.99
CA GLN A 579 10.26 25.70 -28.90
C GLN A 579 11.37 24.66 -29.07
N VAL A 580 10.97 23.38 -28.98
CA VAL A 580 11.82 22.19 -29.20
C VAL A 580 11.17 21.33 -30.28
N GLY A 581 11.95 20.64 -31.08
CA GLY A 581 11.53 19.92 -32.28
C GLY A 581 10.46 18.82 -32.11
N PRO A 582 9.99 18.24 -33.22
CA PRO A 582 8.78 17.40 -33.30
C PRO A 582 9.00 15.94 -32.89
N PHE A 583 9.82 15.69 -31.93
CA PHE A 583 10.08 14.33 -31.46
C PHE A 583 9.00 13.89 -30.44
N PRO A 584 8.57 12.62 -30.45
CA PRO A 584 7.60 12.12 -29.47
C PRO A 584 8.13 12.11 -28.03
N VAL A 585 9.43 12.31 -27.87
CA VAL A 585 10.12 12.40 -26.59
C VAL A 585 11.04 13.61 -26.59
N VAL A 586 10.97 14.42 -25.53
CA VAL A 586 11.87 15.56 -25.27
C VAL A 586 12.68 15.32 -24.01
N ALA A 587 13.97 15.65 -24.03
CA ALA A 587 14.82 15.68 -22.86
C ALA A 587 14.92 17.11 -22.32
N VAL A 588 14.64 17.28 -21.05
CA VAL A 588 14.62 18.58 -20.35
C VAL A 588 15.59 18.52 -19.17
N ASP A 589 16.46 19.51 -19.03
CA ASP A 589 17.34 19.67 -17.87
C ASP A 589 16.63 20.51 -16.79
N VAL A 590 16.08 19.83 -15.79
CA VAL A 590 15.26 20.45 -14.74
C VAL A 590 16.13 20.94 -13.60
N ARG A 591 16.31 22.25 -13.49
CA ARG A 591 17.07 22.94 -12.44
C ARG A 591 16.22 23.85 -11.56
N GLY A 592 14.95 24.00 -11.91
CA GLY A 592 13.92 24.77 -11.22
C GLY A 592 12.53 24.25 -11.61
N PRO A 593 11.45 24.87 -11.11
CA PRO A 593 10.11 24.59 -11.62
C PRO A 593 10.08 24.82 -13.13
N VAL A 594 9.54 23.88 -13.89
CA VAL A 594 9.56 23.93 -15.35
C VAL A 594 8.17 23.62 -15.91
N GLU A 595 7.80 24.30 -16.99
CA GLU A 595 6.60 24.00 -17.77
C GLU A 595 6.98 23.29 -19.06
N VAL A 596 6.38 22.11 -19.29
CA VAL A 596 6.57 21.30 -20.48
C VAL A 596 5.25 21.15 -21.21
N ARG A 597 5.12 21.79 -22.38
CA ARG A 597 3.92 21.77 -23.19
C ARG A 597 4.13 21.02 -24.48
N ALA A 598 3.27 20.05 -24.79
CA ALA A 598 3.22 19.42 -26.10
C ALA A 598 2.27 20.18 -27.02
N VAL A 599 2.72 20.52 -28.22
CA VAL A 599 1.94 21.25 -29.22
C VAL A 599 1.49 20.28 -30.29
N TYR A 600 0.22 20.27 -30.53
CA TYR A 600 -0.44 19.43 -31.52
C TYR A 600 -0.95 20.24 -32.71
N GLU A 601 -1.01 19.63 -33.87
CA GLU A 601 -1.55 20.20 -35.09
C GLU A 601 -2.70 19.33 -35.58
N VAL A 602 -3.84 19.92 -35.93
CA VAL A 602 -4.94 19.20 -36.50
C VAL A 602 -4.70 19.06 -38.02
N SER A 603 -4.82 17.83 -38.48
CA SER A 603 -4.79 17.46 -39.90
C SER A 603 -6.16 16.94 -40.31
N ALA A 604 -6.83 17.65 -41.17
CA ALA A 604 -8.06 17.21 -41.85
C ALA A 604 -7.74 16.80 -43.28
N PRO A 605 -8.44 15.82 -43.87
CA PRO A 605 -8.26 15.45 -45.27
C PRO A 605 -8.59 16.65 -46.17
N GLU A 606 -7.69 16.99 -47.10
CA GLU A 606 -7.90 18.09 -48.03
C GLU A 606 -9.13 17.82 -48.95
N VAL A 607 -9.32 16.57 -49.29
CA VAL A 607 -10.46 16.10 -50.08
C VAL A 607 -10.99 14.79 -49.51
N VAL A 608 -12.31 14.71 -49.37
CA VAL A 608 -13.02 13.47 -49.04
C VAL A 608 -14.05 13.22 -50.09
N SER A 609 -14.13 12.00 -50.60
CA SER A 609 -15.01 11.68 -51.75
C SER A 609 -15.61 10.29 -51.65
N GLU A 610 -16.76 10.15 -52.29
CA GLU A 610 -17.43 8.88 -52.59
C GLU A 610 -17.67 8.85 -54.10
N GLY A 611 -16.92 7.97 -54.75
CA GLY A 611 -16.89 7.99 -56.22
C GLY A 611 -16.28 9.28 -56.74
N ASP A 612 -17.03 9.99 -57.59
CA ASP A 612 -16.57 11.21 -58.27
C ASP A 612 -17.18 12.51 -57.68
N VAL A 613 -17.87 12.38 -56.56
CA VAL A 613 -18.43 13.49 -55.79
C VAL A 613 -17.60 13.61 -54.52
N GLY A 614 -17.15 14.78 -54.14
CA GLY A 614 -16.30 15.01 -52.99
C GLY A 614 -16.57 16.35 -52.32
N ILE A 615 -15.81 16.53 -51.23
CA ILE A 615 -15.73 17.80 -50.51
C ILE A 615 -14.26 18.17 -50.35
N LYS A 616 -13.97 19.46 -50.50
CA LYS A 616 -12.62 20.01 -50.38
C LYS A 616 -12.50 20.88 -49.12
N LEU A 617 -11.43 20.69 -48.40
CA LEU A 617 -11.15 21.44 -47.16
C LEU A 617 -11.01 22.93 -47.42
N ARG A 618 -11.70 23.75 -46.61
CA ARG A 618 -11.63 25.20 -46.65
C ARG A 618 -11.01 25.80 -45.40
N ASN A 619 -11.35 25.31 -44.21
CA ASN A 619 -10.78 25.78 -42.93
C ASN A 619 -10.99 24.75 -41.80
N VAL A 620 -10.16 24.80 -40.79
CA VAL A 620 -10.27 24.03 -39.56
C VAL A 620 -10.20 25.01 -38.38
N VAL A 621 -11.10 24.90 -37.43
CA VAL A 621 -11.14 25.74 -36.21
C VAL A 621 -11.11 24.83 -34.98
N VAL A 622 -10.22 25.10 -34.02
CA VAL A 622 -10.06 24.37 -32.75
C VAL A 622 -10.64 25.21 -31.63
N TYR A 623 -11.53 24.61 -30.86
CA TYR A 623 -12.15 25.22 -29.67
C TYR A 623 -11.74 24.48 -28.40
N ASP A 624 -11.57 25.22 -27.28
CA ASP A 624 -11.49 24.64 -25.95
C ASP A 624 -12.86 24.13 -25.45
N LEU A 625 -12.91 23.53 -24.26
CA LEU A 625 -14.17 23.08 -23.65
C LEU A 625 -15.15 24.22 -23.33
N GLN A 626 -14.69 25.45 -23.21
CA GLN A 626 -15.48 26.64 -22.92
C GLN A 626 -16.04 27.26 -24.21
N GLY A 627 -15.65 26.74 -25.38
CA GLY A 627 -16.08 27.24 -26.68
C GLY A 627 -15.27 28.41 -27.21
N ASN A 628 -14.13 28.75 -26.59
CA ASN A 628 -13.23 29.76 -27.12
C ASN A 628 -12.40 29.19 -28.29
N VAL A 629 -12.12 30.03 -29.29
CA VAL A 629 -11.23 29.66 -30.39
C VAL A 629 -9.79 29.60 -29.87
N VAL A 630 -9.18 28.41 -29.96
CA VAL A 630 -7.77 28.18 -29.63
C VAL A 630 -6.89 28.59 -30.82
N ASP A 631 -7.24 28.08 -32.02
CA ASP A 631 -6.54 28.40 -33.26
C ASP A 631 -7.45 28.06 -34.50
N ALA A 632 -7.16 28.68 -35.66
CA ALA A 632 -7.91 28.45 -36.90
C ALA A 632 -7.00 28.57 -38.13
N GLY A 633 -7.21 27.72 -39.12
CA GLY A 633 -6.45 27.68 -40.38
C GLY A 633 -6.57 26.32 -41.10
N MET A 634 -5.69 26.07 -42.04
CA MET A 634 -5.68 24.75 -42.71
C MET A 634 -5.07 23.66 -41.82
N ARG A 635 -4.21 24.05 -40.87
CA ARG A 635 -3.54 23.17 -39.92
C ARG A 635 -3.35 23.90 -38.57
N PRO A 636 -4.46 24.15 -37.86
CA PRO A 636 -4.38 24.85 -36.58
C PRO A 636 -3.69 24.00 -35.54
N ARG A 637 -3.10 24.69 -34.55
CA ARG A 637 -2.32 24.11 -33.47
C ARG A 637 -2.99 24.29 -32.11
N PHE A 638 -2.74 23.38 -31.18
CA PHE A 638 -3.22 23.50 -29.81
C PHE A 638 -2.26 22.86 -28.81
N ASP A 639 -2.29 23.36 -27.58
CA ASP A 639 -1.55 22.83 -26.42
C ASP A 639 -2.46 22.63 -25.18
N VAL A 640 -3.77 22.65 -25.41
CA VAL A 640 -4.83 22.39 -24.42
C VAL A 640 -5.58 21.10 -24.77
N TYR A 641 -6.19 20.44 -23.80
CA TYR A 641 -6.94 19.19 -24.04
C TYR A 641 -7.96 18.99 -22.88
N PRO A 642 -9.14 18.47 -23.18
CA PRO A 642 -9.66 18.09 -24.50
C PRO A 642 -10.08 19.28 -25.35
N VAL A 643 -10.16 19.07 -26.67
CA VAL A 643 -10.55 20.09 -27.66
C VAL A 643 -11.69 19.62 -28.57
N ASN A 644 -12.48 20.59 -29.07
CA ASN A 644 -13.47 20.39 -30.10
C ASN A 644 -12.97 21.01 -31.42
N VAL A 645 -13.03 20.27 -32.52
CA VAL A 645 -12.53 20.68 -33.83
C VAL A 645 -13.71 20.78 -34.79
N VAL A 646 -13.85 21.91 -35.45
CA VAL A 646 -14.85 22.13 -36.53
C VAL A 646 -14.10 22.27 -37.85
N VAL A 647 -14.43 21.40 -38.79
CA VAL A 647 -13.81 21.38 -40.11
C VAL A 647 -14.81 21.81 -41.15
N TYR A 648 -14.48 22.83 -41.93
CA TYR A 648 -15.33 23.41 -42.96
C TYR A 648 -14.92 22.93 -44.35
N TYR A 649 -15.86 22.41 -45.11
CA TYR A 649 -15.67 21.90 -46.48
C TYR A 649 -16.56 22.59 -47.49
N VAL A 650 -16.17 22.55 -48.77
CA VAL A 650 -16.96 22.96 -49.93
C VAL A 650 -17.13 21.80 -50.88
N PRO A 651 -18.28 21.70 -51.62
CA PRO A 651 -18.49 20.66 -52.62
C PRO A 651 -17.45 20.70 -53.75
N ALA A 652 -16.95 19.57 -54.14
CA ALA A 652 -15.99 19.39 -55.20
C ALA A 652 -16.30 18.14 -56.04
N TYR A 653 -15.95 18.15 -57.26
CA TYR A 653 -16.11 17.04 -58.18
C TYR A 653 -14.80 16.53 -58.74
N ARG A 654 -14.72 15.25 -58.95
CA ARG A 654 -13.51 14.64 -59.45
C ARG A 654 -13.41 14.83 -60.95
N ALA A 655 -12.37 15.53 -61.34
CA ALA A 655 -11.90 15.50 -62.74
C ALA A 655 -10.74 14.50 -62.77
N SER A 656 -10.85 13.43 -63.50
CA SER A 656 -9.89 12.33 -63.50
C SER A 656 -9.57 11.86 -64.91
N VAL A 657 -8.36 11.39 -65.05
CA VAL A 657 -7.97 10.64 -66.21
C VAL A 657 -7.96 9.15 -65.94
N GLY A 658 -8.41 8.35 -66.86
CA GLY A 658 -8.27 6.90 -66.79
C GLY A 658 -7.06 6.49 -67.64
N GLY A 659 -6.17 5.67 -67.09
CA GLY A 659 -5.01 5.15 -67.85
C GLY A 659 -3.69 5.80 -67.50
N VAL A 660 -2.61 5.26 -68.03
CA VAL A 660 -1.25 5.58 -67.61
C VAL A 660 -0.70 6.81 -68.35
N GLY A 661 -0.08 7.70 -67.55
CA GLY A 661 0.65 8.87 -68.11
C GLY A 661 -0.20 10.07 -68.48
N ALA A 662 -1.54 9.97 -68.48
CA ALA A 662 -2.39 11.11 -68.67
C ALA A 662 -2.56 11.90 -67.37
N THR A 663 -2.77 13.20 -67.48
CA THR A 663 -2.97 14.07 -66.35
C THR A 663 -4.13 15.02 -66.56
N VAL A 664 -4.74 15.42 -65.46
CA VAL A 664 -5.65 16.57 -65.39
C VAL A 664 -5.05 17.62 -64.50
N ASN A 665 -4.77 18.82 -65.01
CA ASN A 665 -4.00 19.88 -64.34
C ASN A 665 -2.65 19.36 -63.76
N GLY A 666 -1.97 18.46 -64.48
CA GLY A 666 -0.70 17.87 -64.06
C GLY A 666 -0.75 16.68 -63.08
N SER A 667 -1.95 16.16 -62.74
CA SER A 667 -2.21 15.03 -61.87
C SER A 667 -3.10 13.98 -62.50
N ASP A 668 -3.19 12.77 -61.98
CA ASP A 668 -4.06 11.69 -62.49
C ASP A 668 -5.54 11.99 -62.21
N ALA A 669 -5.79 12.74 -61.18
CA ALA A 669 -7.10 13.26 -60.84
C ALA A 669 -6.93 14.50 -59.96
N VAL A 670 -7.87 15.42 -60.08
CA VAL A 670 -7.96 16.60 -59.23
C VAL A 670 -9.39 16.76 -58.73
N TRP A 671 -9.48 17.21 -57.52
CA TRP A 671 -10.76 17.65 -56.96
C TRP A 671 -10.91 19.11 -57.24
N ALA A 672 -11.84 19.45 -58.14
CA ALA A 672 -12.11 20.78 -58.58
C ALA A 672 -13.45 21.28 -58.04
N GLU A 673 -13.49 22.50 -57.54
CA GLU A 673 -14.71 23.14 -57.07
C GLU A 673 -15.69 23.35 -58.24
N LEU A 674 -16.98 23.29 -57.97
CA LEU A 674 -18.04 23.54 -58.95
C LEU A 674 -17.80 24.88 -59.69
N GLY A 675 -17.84 24.87 -61.03
CA GLY A 675 -17.65 26.04 -61.92
C GLY A 675 -16.16 26.36 -62.22
N SER A 676 -15.21 25.63 -61.73
CA SER A 676 -13.80 25.78 -62.13
C SER A 676 -13.50 25.09 -63.46
N VAL A 677 -12.42 25.49 -64.17
CA VAL A 677 -11.99 24.87 -65.45
C VAL A 677 -10.74 23.99 -65.18
N VAL A 678 -10.75 22.77 -65.73
CA VAL A 678 -9.62 21.82 -65.67
C VAL A 678 -9.07 21.47 -67.05
N GLU A 679 -7.76 21.24 -67.12
CA GLU A 679 -7.06 20.87 -68.38
C GLU A 679 -6.62 19.39 -68.32
N PHE A 680 -7.04 18.57 -69.27
CA PHE A 680 -6.68 17.18 -69.46
C PHE A 680 -5.57 17.04 -70.49
N LYS A 681 -4.49 16.26 -70.11
CA LYS A 681 -3.36 16.00 -70.95
C LYS A 681 -2.95 14.53 -70.89
N ALA A 682 -2.71 13.92 -72.04
CA ALA A 682 -2.22 12.55 -72.14
C ALA A 682 -0.87 12.54 -72.87
N PRO A 683 0.12 11.78 -72.45
CA PRO A 683 1.37 11.58 -73.20
C PRO A 683 1.13 10.69 -74.40
N GLU A 684 1.76 10.99 -75.50
CA GLU A 684 1.73 10.17 -76.72
C GLU A 684 2.31 8.79 -76.54
N VAL A 685 3.34 8.67 -75.69
CA VAL A 685 3.96 7.39 -75.36
C VAL A 685 4.29 7.42 -73.87
N VAL A 686 3.87 6.34 -73.12
CA VAL A 686 4.22 6.13 -71.72
C VAL A 686 5.08 4.89 -71.57
N ASP A 687 6.31 5.10 -71.19
CA ASP A 687 7.16 4.02 -70.67
C ASP A 687 6.88 3.95 -69.13
N LEU A 688 6.32 2.86 -68.66
CA LEU A 688 5.90 2.67 -67.28
C LEU A 688 7.08 2.34 -66.37
N GLY A 689 8.31 2.31 -66.92
CA GLY A 689 9.56 2.09 -66.15
C GLY A 689 9.70 0.71 -65.47
N ASN A 690 8.59 0.00 -65.37
CA ASN A 690 8.48 -1.32 -64.73
C ASN A 690 8.32 -2.46 -65.76
N GLY A 691 8.96 -2.38 -66.88
CA GLY A 691 8.78 -3.38 -67.93
C GLY A 691 7.43 -3.31 -68.65
N THR A 692 6.80 -2.15 -68.69
CA THR A 692 5.52 -1.95 -69.39
C THR A 692 5.59 -0.63 -70.17
N ARG A 693 5.06 -0.60 -71.42
CA ARG A 693 4.93 0.62 -72.24
C ARG A 693 3.53 0.73 -72.91
N LEU A 694 3.08 1.91 -73.08
CA LEU A 694 1.77 2.25 -73.63
C LEU A 694 1.90 3.32 -74.72
N VAL A 695 1.02 3.36 -75.73
CA VAL A 695 0.93 4.35 -76.85
C VAL A 695 -0.49 4.91 -76.99
N PHE A 696 -0.61 6.22 -77.00
CA PHE A 696 -1.93 6.94 -77.04
C PHE A 696 -2.63 6.76 -78.37
N VAL A 697 -4.00 6.60 -78.28
CA VAL A 697 -4.86 6.42 -79.46
C VAL A 697 -5.96 7.50 -79.52
N GLY A 698 -6.45 7.95 -78.39
CA GLY A 698 -7.49 8.93 -78.21
C GLY A 698 -8.16 8.88 -76.86
N TRP A 699 -9.10 9.73 -76.52
CA TRP A 699 -9.94 9.75 -75.36
C TRP A 699 -11.21 8.93 -75.56
N ALA A 700 -11.50 7.97 -74.67
CA ALA A 700 -12.64 7.05 -74.88
C ALA A 700 -14.00 7.72 -74.82
N GLU A 701 -14.19 8.71 -73.96
CA GLU A 701 -15.47 9.35 -73.66
C GLU A 701 -15.87 10.41 -74.68
N THR A 702 -14.88 11.11 -75.26
CA THR A 702 -15.14 12.22 -76.20
C THR A 702 -14.81 11.88 -77.68
N GLY A 703 -14.01 10.82 -77.87
CA GLY A 703 -13.45 10.47 -79.19
C GLY A 703 -12.39 11.45 -79.71
N GLU A 704 -11.99 12.44 -78.88
CA GLU A 704 -10.97 13.45 -79.18
C GLU A 704 -9.60 12.81 -79.32
N ARG A 705 -8.91 13.10 -80.45
CA ARG A 705 -7.56 12.61 -80.78
C ARG A 705 -6.46 13.59 -80.33
N SER A 706 -6.88 14.79 -79.83
CA SER A 706 -5.91 15.74 -79.25
C SER A 706 -5.47 15.26 -77.87
N PRO A 707 -4.18 15.22 -77.58
CA PRO A 707 -3.67 14.83 -76.24
C PRO A 707 -3.98 15.87 -75.17
N VAL A 708 -4.50 17.06 -75.47
CA VAL A 708 -4.85 18.14 -74.52
C VAL A 708 -6.33 18.58 -74.77
N VAL A 709 -7.16 18.56 -73.68
CA VAL A 709 -8.59 18.97 -73.68
C VAL A 709 -8.90 19.84 -72.47
N ARG A 710 -9.69 20.92 -72.56
CA ARG A 710 -10.15 21.81 -71.49
C ARG A 710 -11.66 21.66 -71.25
N ALA A 711 -12.07 21.48 -69.98
CA ALA A 711 -13.45 21.32 -69.59
C ALA A 711 -13.85 22.14 -68.34
N GLU A 712 -15.06 22.76 -68.31
CA GLU A 712 -15.63 23.40 -67.12
C GLU A 712 -16.30 22.35 -66.24
N VAL A 713 -16.01 22.39 -64.89
CA VAL A 713 -16.50 21.42 -63.90
C VAL A 713 -17.95 21.74 -63.52
N ARG A 714 -18.92 21.00 -64.10
CA ARG A 714 -20.35 21.04 -63.75
C ARG A 714 -20.83 19.76 -63.06
N GLY A 715 -19.92 18.79 -62.87
CA GLY A 715 -20.08 17.47 -62.28
C GLY A 715 -18.80 16.65 -62.44
N PRO A 716 -18.81 15.35 -62.07
CA PRO A 716 -17.66 14.49 -62.30
C PRO A 716 -17.30 14.39 -63.78
N ILE A 717 -16.02 14.57 -64.10
CA ILE A 717 -15.44 14.45 -65.42
C ILE A 717 -14.39 13.36 -65.40
N LYS A 718 -14.52 12.39 -66.30
CA LYS A 718 -13.53 11.37 -66.52
C LYS A 718 -13.20 11.26 -67.98
N LEU A 719 -11.94 11.41 -68.30
CA LEU A 719 -11.41 11.15 -69.59
C LEU A 719 -10.38 10.05 -69.56
N THR A 720 -10.53 9.06 -70.45
CA THR A 720 -9.65 7.87 -70.41
C THR A 720 -8.89 7.78 -71.75
N PRO A 721 -7.55 7.93 -71.68
CA PRO A 721 -6.74 7.66 -72.84
C PRO A 721 -6.73 6.18 -73.21
N VAL A 722 -6.84 5.84 -74.43
CA VAL A 722 -6.79 4.48 -74.95
C VAL A 722 -5.36 4.16 -75.38
N TYR A 723 -4.81 3.08 -74.87
CA TYR A 723 -3.43 2.64 -75.14
C TYR A 723 -3.37 1.15 -75.45
N ARG A 724 -2.23 0.75 -76.02
CA ARG A 724 -1.88 -0.68 -76.27
C ARG A 724 -0.67 -1.08 -75.45
N ARG A 725 -0.55 -2.30 -74.79
CA ARG A 725 0.28 -2.72 -73.69
C ARG A 725 1.24 -3.93 -73.84
N GLN A 726 2.51 -3.94 -73.17
CA GLN A 726 3.46 -5.03 -73.06
C GLN A 726 4.23 -5.08 -71.71
N TYR A 727 4.76 -6.27 -71.19
CA TYR A 727 5.32 -6.50 -69.84
C TYR A 727 6.70 -7.19 -69.76
N ALA A 728 7.49 -6.90 -68.71
CA ALA A 728 8.75 -7.54 -68.35
C ALA A 728 8.67 -8.38 -67.07
N VAL A 729 9.51 -9.42 -66.96
CA VAL A 729 9.60 -10.35 -65.85
C VAL A 729 11.03 -10.51 -65.39
N TYR A 730 11.29 -10.30 -64.10
CA TYR A 730 12.58 -10.46 -63.42
C TYR A 730 12.52 -11.54 -62.33
N VAL A 731 13.61 -12.39 -62.20
CA VAL A 731 13.70 -13.41 -61.16
C VAL A 731 15.06 -13.37 -60.47
N MET A 732 15.07 -13.44 -59.14
CA MET A 732 16.29 -13.39 -58.33
C MET A 732 17.02 -14.74 -58.25
N PRO A 733 18.31 -14.84 -58.63
CA PRO A 733 19.11 -16.08 -58.48
C PRO A 733 19.19 -16.56 -56.99
N PRO A 734 19.30 -17.87 -56.75
CA PRO A 734 19.38 -19.02 -57.66
C PRO A 734 18.09 -19.52 -58.27
N ALA A 735 16.97 -18.82 -58.02
CA ALA A 735 15.73 -19.15 -58.72
C ALA A 735 15.80 -18.75 -60.20
N LYS A 736 15.09 -19.47 -61.08
CA LYS A 736 15.08 -19.23 -62.52
C LYS A 736 13.72 -19.48 -63.16
N VAL A 737 13.42 -18.81 -64.24
CA VAL A 737 12.26 -19.14 -65.12
C VAL A 737 12.69 -20.27 -66.04
N GLU A 738 11.85 -21.32 -66.14
CA GLU A 738 12.16 -22.48 -66.96
C GLU A 738 12.03 -22.10 -68.48
N GLY A 739 13.10 -22.41 -69.24
CA GLY A 739 13.19 -22.10 -70.70
C GLY A 739 13.56 -20.67 -71.08
N ALA A 740 13.86 -19.76 -70.10
CA ALA A 740 14.35 -18.40 -70.38
C ALA A 740 15.86 -18.32 -70.22
N VAL A 741 16.47 -17.47 -71.09
CA VAL A 741 17.92 -17.17 -71.00
C VAL A 741 18.11 -15.76 -70.37
N GLY A 742 18.63 -15.74 -69.13
CA GLY A 742 18.87 -14.50 -68.38
C GLY A 742 17.81 -14.24 -67.30
N ASN A 743 18.06 -13.16 -66.50
CA ASN A 743 17.25 -12.81 -65.32
C ASN A 743 16.04 -11.92 -65.63
N VAL A 744 15.92 -11.43 -66.85
CA VAL A 744 14.82 -10.59 -67.33
C VAL A 744 14.31 -11.06 -68.68
N THR A 745 12.99 -11.22 -68.82
CA THR A 745 12.35 -11.54 -70.05
C THR A 745 11.10 -10.69 -70.22
N TRP A 746 10.65 -10.49 -71.51
CA TRP A 746 9.42 -9.78 -71.80
C TRP A 746 8.36 -10.78 -72.24
N ALA A 747 7.14 -10.62 -71.71
CA ALA A 747 6.05 -11.52 -72.01
C ALA A 747 4.75 -10.72 -72.28
N ASP A 748 3.90 -11.20 -73.11
CA ASP A 748 2.58 -10.60 -73.38
C ASP A 748 1.64 -10.80 -72.19
N GLU A 749 0.67 -9.92 -72.03
CA GLU A 749 -0.36 -10.08 -71.01
C GLU A 749 -1.09 -11.42 -71.18
N GLY A 750 -1.13 -12.21 -70.06
CA GLY A 750 -1.82 -13.53 -69.96
C GLY A 750 -0.94 -14.73 -70.24
N SER A 751 0.38 -14.59 -70.55
CA SER A 751 1.26 -15.76 -70.72
C SER A 751 1.59 -16.44 -69.38
N LYS A 752 1.89 -17.74 -69.38
CA LYS A 752 2.29 -18.52 -68.21
C LYS A 752 3.77 -18.77 -68.13
N ILE A 753 4.36 -18.67 -66.95
CA ILE A 753 5.77 -18.96 -66.66
C ILE A 753 5.91 -19.89 -65.46
N ARG A 754 6.98 -20.73 -65.41
CA ARG A 754 7.26 -21.60 -64.28
C ARG A 754 8.62 -21.20 -63.68
N VAL A 755 8.64 -21.07 -62.30
CA VAL A 755 9.81 -20.64 -61.53
C VAL A 755 10.21 -21.72 -60.51
N VAL A 756 11.53 -22.01 -60.35
CA VAL A 756 12.06 -23.08 -59.48
C VAL A 756 13.23 -22.63 -58.63
N ILE A 757 13.37 -23.17 -57.38
CA ILE A 757 14.45 -22.89 -56.39
C ILE A 757 14.82 -24.13 -55.54
N PRO A 758 16.02 -24.30 -55.03
CA PRO A 758 16.37 -25.38 -54.05
C PRO A 758 15.70 -25.22 -52.69
N PRO A 759 15.21 -26.29 -52.01
CA PRO A 759 14.46 -26.20 -50.75
C PRO A 759 15.27 -25.84 -49.53
N VAL A 760 16.58 -26.19 -49.51
CA VAL A 760 17.55 -25.80 -48.45
C VAL A 760 18.71 -25.07 -49.12
N LEU A 761 19.02 -23.90 -48.59
CA LEU A 761 20.01 -22.98 -49.16
C LEU A 761 21.39 -23.12 -48.47
N SER A 762 21.41 -23.39 -47.19
CA SER A 762 22.63 -23.63 -46.41
C SER A 762 22.36 -24.33 -45.07
N GLU A 763 23.28 -25.17 -44.60
CA GLU A 763 23.24 -25.83 -43.30
C GLU A 763 24.62 -25.97 -42.70
N GLN A 764 24.92 -25.44 -41.50
CA GLN A 764 26.19 -25.56 -40.79
C GLN A 764 26.02 -25.49 -39.27
N ALA A 765 26.72 -26.38 -38.54
CA ALA A 765 26.90 -26.30 -37.05
C ALA A 765 25.65 -26.06 -36.18
N GLY A 766 24.56 -26.77 -36.43
CA GLY A 766 23.31 -26.66 -35.63
C GLY A 766 22.46 -25.44 -36.01
N VAL A 767 22.79 -24.78 -37.13
CA VAL A 767 22.03 -23.68 -37.73
C VAL A 767 21.71 -24.02 -39.17
N ARG A 768 20.47 -23.89 -39.60
CA ARG A 768 20.10 -24.09 -40.99
C ARG A 768 19.23 -22.97 -41.54
N THR A 769 19.45 -22.64 -42.81
CA THR A 769 18.64 -21.69 -43.56
C THR A 769 17.83 -22.43 -44.61
N ALA A 770 16.52 -22.42 -44.48
CA ALA A 770 15.58 -23.10 -45.38
C ALA A 770 14.75 -22.11 -46.20
N PHE A 771 14.33 -22.51 -47.38
CA PHE A 771 13.29 -21.77 -48.10
C PHE A 771 12.04 -21.70 -47.24
N LYS A 772 11.42 -20.49 -47.21
CA LYS A 772 10.20 -20.27 -46.44
C LYS A 772 9.01 -20.11 -47.34
N ASN A 773 9.06 -19.14 -48.22
CA ASN A 773 8.00 -18.86 -49.16
C ASN A 773 8.50 -17.98 -50.31
N TRP A 774 7.75 -17.96 -51.41
CA TRP A 774 7.98 -17.02 -52.52
C TRP A 774 7.51 -15.64 -52.17
N VAL A 775 8.22 -14.63 -52.65
CA VAL A 775 7.90 -13.22 -52.55
C VAL A 775 7.67 -12.72 -53.97
N ILE A 776 6.47 -12.30 -54.26
CA ILE A 776 6.10 -11.85 -55.60
C ILE A 776 5.81 -10.35 -55.56
N ASN A 777 6.63 -9.55 -56.25
CA ASN A 777 6.53 -8.07 -56.26
C ASN A 777 6.60 -7.47 -54.86
N GLY A 778 7.52 -7.99 -54.03
CA GLY A 778 7.72 -7.50 -52.66
C GLY A 778 6.72 -7.97 -51.60
N VAL A 779 5.71 -8.75 -52.02
CA VAL A 779 4.69 -9.28 -51.11
C VAL A 779 4.99 -10.75 -50.80
N PRO A 780 5.33 -11.13 -49.58
CA PRO A 780 5.47 -12.52 -49.18
C PRO A 780 4.13 -13.26 -49.28
N ASN A 781 4.17 -14.45 -49.92
CA ASN A 781 2.98 -15.26 -50.02
C ASN A 781 3.16 -16.56 -49.29
N ALA A 782 2.60 -16.65 -48.07
CA ALA A 782 2.74 -17.82 -47.20
C ALA A 782 2.09 -19.09 -47.72
N THR A 783 1.19 -18.99 -48.73
CA THR A 783 0.57 -20.16 -49.37
C THR A 783 1.45 -20.74 -50.48
N LEU A 784 2.41 -19.98 -51.00
CA LEU A 784 3.36 -20.41 -52.03
C LEU A 784 4.68 -20.87 -51.34
N ASN A 785 4.61 -21.95 -50.60
CA ASN A 785 5.73 -22.51 -49.81
C ASN A 785 6.39 -23.73 -50.50
N ALA A 786 5.98 -24.08 -51.72
CA ALA A 786 6.64 -25.12 -52.55
C ALA A 786 7.83 -24.52 -53.31
N PRO A 787 8.96 -25.28 -53.49
CA PRO A 787 10.16 -24.83 -54.23
C PRO A 787 9.94 -24.58 -55.74
N ALA A 788 8.78 -24.94 -56.30
CA ALA A 788 8.42 -24.68 -57.65
C ALA A 788 7.01 -24.07 -57.75
N VAL A 789 6.86 -23.03 -58.59
CA VAL A 789 5.55 -22.33 -58.73
C VAL A 789 5.29 -21.96 -60.17
N GLU A 790 4.05 -22.11 -60.65
CA GLU A 790 3.61 -21.66 -61.96
C GLU A 790 2.82 -20.33 -61.86
N LEU A 791 3.22 -19.32 -62.59
CA LEU A 791 2.65 -18.00 -62.55
C LEU A 791 2.17 -17.55 -63.94
N THR A 792 1.00 -16.88 -63.96
CA THR A 792 0.47 -16.26 -65.17
C THR A 792 0.92 -14.80 -65.21
N VAL A 793 1.59 -14.36 -66.29
CA VAL A 793 2.06 -13.01 -66.45
C VAL A 793 0.92 -12.09 -66.86
N LYS A 794 0.39 -11.41 -65.86
CA LYS A 794 -0.63 -10.36 -66.04
C LYS A 794 -0.07 -8.97 -65.75
N ARG A 795 1.22 -8.91 -65.46
CA ARG A 795 1.97 -7.73 -65.06
C ARG A 795 3.47 -8.01 -65.06
N PRO A 796 4.33 -6.98 -65.02
CA PRO A 796 5.75 -7.19 -64.76
C PRO A 796 5.91 -7.93 -63.43
N LEU A 797 6.77 -8.90 -63.40
CA LEU A 797 6.99 -9.72 -62.24
C LEU A 797 8.42 -9.56 -61.73
N ASN A 798 8.53 -9.28 -60.42
CA ASN A 798 9.79 -9.37 -59.68
C ASN A 798 9.62 -10.48 -58.61
N ILE A 799 10.33 -11.55 -58.80
CA ILE A 799 10.16 -12.76 -58.02
C ILE A 799 11.40 -13.01 -57.17
N THR A 800 11.20 -12.95 -55.89
CA THR A 800 12.21 -13.20 -54.84
C THR A 800 11.70 -14.28 -53.87
N TYR A 801 12.45 -14.54 -52.83
CA TYR A 801 12.06 -15.55 -51.84
C TYR A 801 12.53 -15.17 -50.45
N GLU A 802 11.87 -15.72 -49.44
CA GLU A 802 12.24 -15.61 -48.04
C GLU A 802 12.83 -16.89 -47.52
N THR A 803 13.67 -16.74 -46.51
CA THR A 803 14.31 -17.85 -45.80
C THR A 803 13.99 -17.74 -44.32
N LYS A 804 14.10 -18.86 -43.61
CA LYS A 804 14.00 -18.87 -42.14
C LYS A 804 15.18 -19.59 -41.52
N ARG A 805 15.60 -19.12 -40.38
CA ARG A 805 16.69 -19.71 -39.61
C ARG A 805 16.11 -20.56 -38.48
N GLN A 806 16.70 -21.69 -38.23
CA GLN A 806 16.33 -22.61 -37.18
C GLN A 806 17.56 -23.04 -36.39
N TYR A 807 17.35 -23.26 -35.10
CA TYR A 807 18.40 -23.67 -34.17
C TYR A 807 18.07 -25.04 -33.56
N LEU A 808 19.12 -25.85 -33.37
CA LEU A 808 19.01 -27.13 -32.67
C LEU A 808 19.11 -26.89 -31.17
N VAL A 809 18.08 -27.31 -30.44
CA VAL A 809 17.99 -27.22 -28.96
C VAL A 809 18.02 -28.60 -28.36
N VAL A 810 18.84 -28.80 -27.34
CA VAL A 810 19.03 -30.06 -26.60
C VAL A 810 18.55 -29.86 -25.16
N PHE A 811 17.87 -30.84 -24.60
CA PHE A 811 17.39 -30.82 -23.23
C PHE A 811 17.98 -31.98 -22.43
N THR A 812 18.34 -31.70 -21.15
CA THR A 812 18.82 -32.69 -20.19
C THR A 812 18.10 -32.51 -18.86
N SER A 813 17.80 -33.60 -18.19
CA SER A 813 17.16 -33.54 -16.86
C SER A 813 17.67 -34.68 -15.97
N ARG A 814 17.86 -34.37 -14.69
CA ARG A 814 18.23 -35.37 -13.67
C ARG A 814 17.04 -36.24 -13.29
N TYR A 815 15.84 -35.62 -13.21
CA TYR A 815 14.59 -36.31 -12.90
C TYR A 815 13.58 -36.02 -14.00
N GLY A 816 12.62 -36.91 -14.20
CA GLY A 816 11.65 -36.82 -15.27
C GLY A 816 12.26 -37.02 -16.67
N SER A 817 11.45 -37.34 -17.64
CA SER A 817 11.86 -37.52 -19.03
C SER A 817 11.65 -36.25 -19.85
N VAL A 818 12.56 -35.98 -20.76
CA VAL A 818 12.50 -34.83 -21.69
C VAL A 818 12.83 -35.29 -23.11
N PRO A 819 12.32 -34.68 -24.18
CA PRO A 819 12.74 -34.95 -25.55
C PRO A 819 14.25 -34.61 -25.74
N PRO A 820 15.03 -35.43 -26.45
CA PRO A 820 16.49 -35.22 -26.51
C PRO A 820 16.92 -33.96 -27.28
N SER A 821 16.24 -33.64 -28.35
CA SER A 821 16.52 -32.46 -29.14
C SER A 821 15.38 -32.08 -30.12
N MET A 822 15.36 -30.84 -30.52
CA MET A 822 14.41 -30.31 -31.51
C MET A 822 14.96 -29.09 -32.28
N TRP A 823 14.49 -28.91 -33.51
CA TRP A 823 14.76 -27.69 -34.27
C TRP A 823 13.68 -26.65 -33.97
N VAL A 824 14.08 -25.47 -33.51
CA VAL A 824 13.21 -24.38 -33.15
C VAL A 824 13.51 -23.17 -34.04
N ASP A 825 12.48 -22.48 -34.53
CA ASP A 825 12.65 -21.25 -35.27
C ASP A 825 13.29 -20.17 -34.38
N GLU A 826 14.10 -19.29 -34.94
CA GLU A 826 14.77 -18.19 -34.24
C GLU A 826 13.72 -17.30 -33.49
N GLY A 827 13.95 -17.06 -32.21
CA GLY A 827 12.99 -16.33 -31.36
C GLY A 827 11.78 -17.11 -30.87
N GLY A 828 11.68 -18.39 -31.29
CA GLY A 828 10.64 -19.28 -30.76
C GLY A 828 10.94 -19.73 -29.33
N THR A 829 9.95 -20.17 -28.61
CA THR A 829 10.11 -20.71 -27.27
C THR A 829 10.23 -22.22 -27.29
N ALA A 830 11.21 -22.74 -26.56
CA ALA A 830 11.39 -24.18 -26.40
C ALA A 830 10.51 -24.67 -25.23
N ALA A 831 9.19 -24.83 -25.50
CA ALA A 831 8.20 -25.18 -24.47
C ALA A 831 8.24 -26.68 -24.12
N VAL A 832 9.24 -27.06 -23.33
CA VAL A 832 9.45 -28.42 -22.83
C VAL A 832 9.45 -28.43 -21.31
N VAL A 833 8.81 -29.41 -20.69
CA VAL A 833 8.85 -29.63 -19.23
C VAL A 833 9.14 -31.09 -18.96
N PRO A 834 9.91 -31.41 -17.92
CA PRO A 834 10.13 -32.81 -17.51
C PRO A 834 8.84 -33.47 -17.03
N THR A 835 8.66 -34.74 -17.33
CA THR A 835 7.50 -35.50 -16.86
C THR A 835 7.98 -36.72 -16.07
N PRO A 836 7.61 -36.85 -14.78
CA PRO A 836 6.79 -35.92 -13.97
C PRO A 836 7.54 -34.67 -13.56
N MET A 837 6.82 -33.59 -13.18
CA MET A 837 7.40 -32.31 -12.73
C MET A 837 7.74 -32.31 -11.23
N ASP A 838 7.40 -33.33 -10.51
CA ASP A 838 7.73 -33.53 -9.10
C ASP A 838 8.13 -34.98 -8.84
N VAL A 839 9.16 -35.18 -8.03
CA VAL A 839 9.75 -36.50 -7.75
C VAL A 839 10.12 -36.58 -6.27
N TRP A 840 9.87 -37.75 -5.70
CA TRP A 840 10.26 -38.10 -4.34
C TRP A 840 11.56 -38.91 -4.37
N ASP A 841 12.70 -38.27 -3.98
CA ASP A 841 13.99 -38.97 -4.04
C ASP A 841 15.04 -38.41 -3.05
N PRO A 842 15.43 -39.19 -2.01
CA PRO A 842 14.65 -40.31 -1.44
C PRO A 842 13.47 -39.77 -0.60
N PRO A 843 12.37 -40.50 -0.45
CA PRO A 843 11.31 -40.06 0.45
C PRO A 843 11.83 -39.88 1.89
N PRO A 844 11.42 -38.78 2.62
CA PRO A 844 10.31 -37.86 2.33
C PRO A 844 10.69 -36.58 1.56
N LEU A 845 11.80 -36.53 0.92
CA LEU A 845 12.25 -35.38 0.16
C LEU A 845 11.51 -35.32 -1.19
N ARG A 846 10.76 -34.26 -1.39
CA ARG A 846 10.08 -33.98 -2.65
C ARG A 846 10.83 -32.90 -3.44
N TRP A 847 11.21 -33.23 -4.63
CA TRP A 847 11.83 -32.34 -5.57
C TRP A 847 10.81 -31.87 -6.60
N THR A 848 10.71 -30.60 -6.80
CA THR A 848 9.82 -30.01 -7.80
C THR A 848 10.63 -29.34 -8.87
N PHE A 849 10.15 -29.44 -10.10
CA PHE A 849 10.80 -28.76 -11.22
C PHE A 849 10.70 -27.25 -11.04
N ALA A 850 11.86 -26.60 -10.97
CA ALA A 850 11.96 -25.17 -10.74
C ALA A 850 12.17 -24.35 -12.03
N GLY A 851 12.69 -24.99 -13.09
CA GLY A 851 12.92 -24.27 -14.35
C GLY A 851 14.06 -24.88 -15.18
N TRP A 852 14.48 -24.16 -16.17
CA TRP A 852 15.57 -24.54 -17.06
C TRP A 852 16.81 -23.67 -16.84
N ARG A 853 17.96 -24.28 -16.73
CA ARG A 853 19.27 -23.60 -16.74
C ARG A 853 19.91 -23.74 -18.10
N ASP A 854 20.27 -22.68 -18.74
CA ASP A 854 21.11 -22.67 -19.91
C ASP A 854 22.52 -23.10 -19.51
N VAL A 855 23.00 -24.17 -20.08
CA VAL A 855 24.30 -24.79 -19.73
C VAL A 855 25.46 -23.89 -20.13
N ALA A 856 25.34 -23.09 -21.19
CA ALA A 856 26.40 -22.23 -21.69
C ALA A 856 26.48 -20.89 -20.92
N THR A 857 25.34 -20.30 -20.57
CA THR A 857 25.28 -18.97 -19.94
C THR A 857 25.07 -19.02 -18.43
N GLY A 858 24.61 -20.18 -17.92
CA GLY A 858 24.26 -20.34 -16.52
C GLY A 858 22.91 -19.69 -16.11
N VAL A 859 22.24 -19.01 -17.01
CA VAL A 859 20.97 -18.34 -16.75
C VAL A 859 19.88 -19.37 -16.44
N VAL A 860 19.13 -19.15 -15.38
CA VAL A 860 18.01 -20.01 -14.99
C VAL A 860 16.68 -19.33 -15.35
N TYR A 861 15.89 -20.01 -16.14
CA TYR A 861 14.51 -19.64 -16.48
C TYR A 861 13.57 -20.37 -15.54
N SER A 862 13.11 -19.67 -14.50
CA SER A 862 12.21 -20.25 -13.49
C SER A 862 10.85 -20.56 -14.10
N TYR A 863 10.34 -21.78 -13.92
CA TYR A 863 9.01 -22.17 -14.37
C TYR A 863 7.92 -21.26 -13.75
N PRO A 864 6.91 -20.78 -14.51
CA PRO A 864 6.53 -21.23 -15.86
C PRO A 864 7.23 -20.50 -17.04
N ALA A 865 8.23 -19.67 -16.79
CA ALA A 865 8.95 -19.02 -17.87
C ALA A 865 9.74 -20.06 -18.71
N MET A 866 9.59 -19.98 -20.03
CA MET A 866 10.28 -20.88 -20.97
C MET A 866 11.39 -20.12 -21.71
N PRO A 867 12.55 -20.74 -21.96
CA PRO A 867 13.62 -20.07 -22.66
C PRO A 867 13.26 -19.76 -24.11
N VAL A 868 13.57 -18.55 -24.53
CA VAL A 868 13.47 -18.11 -25.93
C VAL A 868 14.76 -18.50 -26.64
N VAL A 869 14.64 -19.19 -27.78
CA VAL A 869 15.76 -19.74 -28.52
C VAL A 869 16.34 -18.69 -29.47
N THR A 870 17.57 -18.23 -29.19
CA THR A 870 18.30 -17.25 -30.00
C THR A 870 19.56 -17.82 -30.66
N GLY A 871 19.86 -19.10 -30.38
CA GLY A 871 21.01 -19.85 -30.91
C GLY A 871 20.91 -21.32 -30.56
N PRO A 872 21.81 -22.19 -31.09
CA PRO A 872 21.90 -23.57 -30.62
C PRO A 872 22.18 -23.57 -29.12
N ALA A 873 21.35 -24.29 -28.36
CA ALA A 873 21.42 -24.23 -26.91
C ALA A 873 21.22 -25.59 -26.25
N THR A 874 21.75 -25.75 -25.06
CA THR A 874 21.51 -26.92 -24.20
C THR A 874 20.96 -26.45 -22.86
N TYR A 875 19.82 -26.97 -22.51
CA TYR A 875 19.14 -26.63 -21.24
C TYR A 875 19.14 -27.83 -20.30
N GLU A 876 19.48 -27.57 -19.06
CA GLU A 876 19.46 -28.55 -17.96
C GLU A 876 18.33 -28.18 -16.97
N ALA A 877 17.54 -29.17 -16.60
CA ALA A 877 16.43 -28.96 -15.65
C ALA A 877 16.95 -28.67 -14.24
N VAL A 878 16.45 -27.59 -13.65
CA VAL A 878 16.70 -27.21 -12.25
C VAL A 878 15.58 -27.71 -11.38
N TRP A 879 15.94 -28.33 -10.27
CA TRP A 879 14.99 -28.90 -9.32
C TRP A 879 15.18 -28.27 -7.95
N SER A 880 14.10 -27.93 -7.28
CA SER A 880 14.08 -27.38 -5.93
C SER A 880 13.43 -28.35 -4.94
N LEU A 881 13.97 -28.35 -3.74
CA LEU A 881 13.40 -29.15 -2.67
C LEU A 881 12.16 -28.44 -2.10
N ASP A 882 11.04 -29.13 -2.06
CA ASP A 882 9.81 -28.65 -1.44
C ASP A 882 9.84 -28.91 0.07
N PRO A 883 9.85 -27.87 0.91
CA PRO A 883 9.94 -28.05 2.37
C PRO A 883 8.62 -28.51 3.01
N LEU A 884 7.48 -28.40 2.32
CA LEU A 884 6.16 -28.72 2.87
C LEU A 884 6.01 -30.16 3.36
N PRO A 885 6.51 -31.20 2.68
CA PRO A 885 6.41 -32.58 3.18
C PRO A 885 7.17 -32.80 4.49
N LEU A 886 8.32 -32.11 4.68
CA LEU A 886 9.11 -32.19 5.91
C LEU A 886 8.40 -31.51 7.08
N ALA A 887 7.73 -30.37 6.82
CA ALA A 887 6.92 -29.67 7.81
C ALA A 887 5.70 -30.50 8.24
N ALA A 888 5.06 -31.24 7.33
CA ALA A 888 3.94 -32.12 7.61
C ALA A 888 4.36 -33.31 8.50
N ILE A 889 5.56 -33.86 8.28
CA ILE A 889 6.09 -34.96 9.11
C ILE A 889 6.42 -34.45 10.52
N GLY A 890 6.97 -33.25 10.63
CA GLY A 890 7.21 -32.60 11.93
C GLY A 890 5.93 -32.41 12.74
N SER A 891 4.86 -31.99 12.06
CA SER A 891 3.55 -31.79 12.70
C SER A 891 2.91 -33.12 13.14
N ALA A 892 3.03 -34.16 12.32
CA ALA A 892 2.52 -35.48 12.65
C ALA A 892 3.29 -36.12 13.83
N ALA A 893 4.62 -35.90 13.90
CA ALA A 893 5.44 -36.35 15.03
C ALA A 893 5.06 -35.63 16.33
N ALA A 894 4.83 -34.31 16.26
CA ALA A 894 4.36 -33.53 17.41
C ALA A 894 2.96 -33.97 17.88
N GLY A 895 2.06 -34.26 16.93
CA GLY A 895 0.73 -34.82 17.22
C GLY A 895 0.76 -36.20 17.87
N ALA A 896 1.66 -37.06 17.43
CA ALA A 896 1.83 -38.40 18.00
C ALA A 896 2.40 -38.31 19.44
N VAL A 897 3.34 -37.46 19.70
CA VAL A 897 3.89 -37.22 21.05
C VAL A 897 2.80 -36.68 21.98
N PHE A 898 1.97 -35.77 21.49
CA PHE A 898 0.84 -35.19 22.26
C PHE A 898 -0.22 -36.27 22.54
N LEU A 899 -0.52 -37.13 21.56
CA LEU A 899 -1.47 -38.24 21.75
C LEU A 899 -0.97 -39.26 22.76
N ILE A 900 0.30 -39.63 22.71
CA ILE A 900 0.95 -40.54 23.67
C ILE A 900 0.94 -39.93 25.08
N TRP A 901 1.25 -38.62 25.20
CA TRP A 901 1.18 -37.89 26.46
C TRP A 901 -0.25 -37.83 27.00
N PHE A 902 -1.25 -37.56 26.13
CA PHE A 902 -2.66 -37.51 26.49
C PHE A 902 -3.22 -38.86 26.94
N LEU A 903 -2.84 -39.94 26.22
CA LEU A 903 -3.24 -41.29 26.58
C LEU A 903 -2.57 -41.75 27.88
N ARG A 904 -1.33 -41.39 28.15
CA ARG A 904 -0.64 -41.63 29.40
C ARG A 904 -1.28 -40.87 30.58
N ARG A 905 -1.74 -39.66 30.37
CA ARG A 905 -2.45 -38.87 31.39
C ARG A 905 -3.81 -39.46 31.73
N ARG A 906 -4.54 -39.98 30.75
CA ARG A 906 -5.80 -40.70 30.99
C ARG A 906 -5.60 -42.02 31.77
N ARG A 907 -4.49 -42.70 31.54
CA ARG A 907 -4.13 -43.93 32.29
C ARG A 907 -3.78 -43.62 33.75
N LEU A 908 -3.08 -42.56 34.00
CA LEU A 908 -2.78 -42.10 35.36
C LEU A 908 -4.05 -41.66 36.13
N GLN A 909 -4.98 -41.01 35.47
CA GLN A 909 -6.24 -40.59 36.11
C GLN A 909 -7.15 -41.80 36.42
N ARG A 910 -7.08 -42.87 35.65
CA ARG A 910 -7.80 -44.14 35.98
C ARG A 910 -7.15 -44.88 37.14
N LEU A 911 -5.82 -44.85 37.23
CA LEU A 911 -5.11 -45.45 38.34
C LEU A 911 -5.29 -44.70 39.68
N MET A 912 -5.53 -43.39 39.63
CA MET A 912 -5.79 -42.59 40.83
C MET A 912 -7.25 -42.70 41.29
N ALA A 913 -8.16 -43.14 40.41
CA ALA A 913 -9.55 -43.43 40.80
C ALA A 913 -9.72 -44.79 41.47
N GLU A 914 -8.83 -45.78 41.19
CA GLU A 914 -8.86 -47.11 41.83
C GLU A 914 -8.18 -47.17 43.20
N VAL A 915 -7.51 -46.08 43.62
CA VAL A 915 -6.85 -46.02 44.94
C VAL A 915 -7.71 -45.20 45.95
N ALA A 916 -8.87 -44.67 45.49
CA ALA A 916 -9.77 -43.87 46.33
C ALA A 916 -11.10 -44.62 46.66
N GLU A 917 -11.23 -45.92 46.32
CA GLU A 917 -12.11 -46.90 46.96
C GLU A 917 -11.26 -47.84 47.84
#